data_7be61aaa428a8c5257b4270e0ecd96ac
#
_entry.id   7be61aaa428a8c5257b4270e0ecd96ac
#
_cell.length_a   1.000
_cell.length_b   1.000
_cell.length_c   1.000
_cell.angle_alpha   90.00
_cell.angle_beta   90.00
_cell.angle_gamma   90.00
#
_symmetry.space_group_name_H-M   'P 1'
#
loop_
_entity.id
_entity.type
_entity.pdbx_description
1 polymer ?
#
loop_
_entity_poly.entity_id
_entity_poly.type
_entity_poly.pdbx_seq_one_letter_code
_entity_poly.pdbx_strand_id
1 'polypeptide(L)'
;MNRRTVPFFREQCARWLARVRPPAAACAAAVRSALAAGLRRVRHPTRRGIALTFAAMPVLGLLALLAFVPFTPSIGDIRKARIDRPAQIVSADGQVIAEFRPVNREWVPLSQISPHMVDALIATEDRRFYDHHGIDWRRTLGAALHTFSGDRQGGSTITQQLARNLYPDEVGRAPTLTRKLKELVTAFKIESVYTKDQILETYLNTVPFLYNAYGIEMAARTYFDKSAAQLDILESATLVGMLKANSYYNPVLNPERALQRRNTVLGQMEKYGKLRPDAYAALIRRPLRVDFEPQAASPGLAPHFTVLLRKWLIAWADRNNYNIYSDGLVVRTTIDSRLQEIATQAVERQTDRLQEIANDAWRGPNGCGLRNDLFRSFIRQTPDYRSARDAGLTDPVALRRLGANRDFMRALCRSKTQVQAGFVALDPRNGQIRAWVGSPDFGDEPFDHVQQARRQPGSTFKPFVYGAAFADGLRPDDTFVDRNVAIPLDAHAVWRPTDAEPPTGLPMTLRDALAHSRNRITAQLMQHEGPAKVVRLARAMGVRESPLDAVPSLALGTSPVTLKEMVSAYGTIANRGMYVEPQMVTRIEDHDGKVLAAFASPPPERALPANAALTLVDVMRDVVDRGTGADIRARYGIRADVAGKTGTTQDSADGWFILMHAQLVAGAWVGFDDGHVTLGSDYWGEGAHSALPIVGTFYDAALRARVIDPRAQLSPDFRPRTYTPPPKRHPRPGLFDWLRLFR
;
A
#
# COMPACT_ATOMS: atom_id res chain seq x y z
N MET A 1 -5.79 -40.10 9.90
CA MET A 1 -5.18 -40.66 11.11
C MET A 1 -4.07 -39.66 11.52
N ASN A 2 -4.11 -38.90 12.57
CA ASN A 2 -4.38 -39.15 13.97
C ASN A 2 -4.89 -37.86 14.66
N ARG A 3 -6.08 -37.93 15.23
CA ARG A 3 -6.65 -36.90 16.13
C ARG A 3 -6.27 -37.21 17.58
N ARG A 4 -5.04 -37.00 18.06
CA ARG A 4 -4.70 -37.30 19.46
C ARG A 4 -3.66 -36.38 20.12
N THR A 5 -3.43 -35.16 19.67
CA THR A 5 -2.46 -34.22 20.30
C THR A 5 -3.05 -32.94 20.87
N VAL A 6 -4.35 -32.71 20.84
CA VAL A 6 -4.99 -31.48 21.32
C VAL A 6 -5.38 -31.46 22.82
N PRO A 7 -5.54 -32.62 23.57
CA PRO A 7 -5.90 -32.53 24.98
C PRO A 7 -4.75 -32.14 25.92
N PHE A 8 -3.49 -32.45 25.59
CA PHE A 8 -2.37 -32.30 26.53
C PHE A 8 -2.00 -30.83 26.80
N PHE A 9 -2.09 -29.95 25.80
CA PHE A 9 -1.79 -28.52 25.98
C PHE A 9 -2.89 -27.78 26.76
N ARG A 10 -4.15 -28.15 26.58
CA ARG A 10 -5.27 -27.55 27.32
C ARG A 10 -5.24 -27.87 28.82
N GLU A 11 -4.83 -29.08 29.19
CA GLU A 11 -4.70 -29.45 30.61
C GLU A 11 -3.47 -28.81 31.30
N GLN A 12 -2.37 -28.63 30.61
CA GLN A 12 -1.21 -27.92 31.15
C GLN A 12 -1.47 -26.42 31.35
N CYS A 13 -2.11 -25.74 30.40
CA CYS A 13 -2.54 -24.34 30.55
C CYS A 13 -3.59 -24.19 31.68
N ALA A 14 -4.52 -25.11 31.80
CA ALA A 14 -5.51 -25.08 32.87
C ALA A 14 -4.89 -25.28 34.25
N ARG A 15 -3.88 -26.17 34.38
CA ARG A 15 -3.14 -26.37 35.64
C ARG A 15 -2.21 -25.19 35.98
N TRP A 16 -1.65 -24.51 34.99
CA TRP A 16 -0.85 -23.29 35.19
C TRP A 16 -1.75 -22.11 35.60
N LEU A 17 -2.89 -21.91 34.94
CA LEU A 17 -3.88 -20.89 35.29
C LEU A 17 -4.52 -21.13 36.66
N ALA A 18 -4.68 -22.39 37.08
CA ALA A 18 -5.17 -22.73 38.42
C ALA A 18 -4.12 -22.44 39.53
N ARG A 19 -2.81 -22.46 39.22
CA ARG A 19 -1.73 -22.11 40.16
C ARG A 19 -1.49 -20.60 40.32
N VAL A 20 -1.87 -19.79 39.37
CA VAL A 20 -1.66 -18.32 39.37
C VAL A 20 -2.87 -17.55 39.95
N ARG A 21 -4.04 -18.17 40.06
CA ARG A 21 -5.27 -17.53 40.58
C ARG A 21 -5.37 -17.35 42.11
N PRO A 22 -4.75 -18.14 42.98
CA PRO A 22 -4.95 -17.99 44.42
C PRO A 22 -4.51 -16.65 45.01
N PRO A 23 -3.33 -16.05 44.67
CA PRO A 23 -2.90 -14.81 45.33
C PRO A 23 -3.75 -13.58 44.97
N ALA A 24 -4.24 -13.46 43.73
CA ALA A 24 -5.04 -12.34 43.33
C ALA A 24 -6.47 -12.33 43.93
N ALA A 25 -7.08 -13.51 44.07
CA ALA A 25 -8.35 -13.68 44.74
C ALA A 25 -8.27 -13.46 46.26
N ALA A 26 -7.17 -13.91 46.87
CA ALA A 26 -6.90 -13.71 48.31
C ALA A 26 -6.63 -12.21 48.60
N CYS A 27 -5.85 -11.52 47.77
CA CYS A 27 -5.66 -10.08 47.87
C CYS A 27 -6.96 -9.31 47.64
N ALA A 28 -7.76 -9.67 46.65
CA ALA A 28 -9.06 -9.03 46.40
C ALA A 28 -10.07 -9.29 47.56
N ALA A 29 -10.03 -10.46 48.19
CA ALA A 29 -10.83 -10.78 49.34
C ALA A 29 -10.35 -10.02 50.60
N ALA A 30 -9.04 -9.92 50.79
CA ALA A 30 -8.42 -9.13 51.87
C ALA A 30 -8.73 -7.63 51.73
N VAL A 31 -8.67 -7.08 50.52
CA VAL A 31 -9.03 -5.68 50.21
C VAL A 31 -10.53 -5.46 50.41
N ARG A 32 -11.39 -6.39 50.02
CA ARG A 32 -12.85 -6.28 50.28
C ARG A 32 -13.17 -6.40 51.79
N SER A 33 -12.53 -7.29 52.52
CA SER A 33 -12.73 -7.42 53.98
C SER A 33 -12.18 -6.21 54.75
N ALA A 34 -11.06 -5.63 54.32
CA ALA A 34 -10.51 -4.38 54.88
C ALA A 34 -11.41 -3.18 54.57
N LEU A 35 -11.94 -3.07 53.36
CA LEU A 35 -12.92 -2.05 52.97
C LEU A 35 -14.23 -2.21 53.74
N ALA A 36 -14.74 -3.45 53.91
CA ALA A 36 -15.94 -3.73 54.67
C ALA A 36 -15.76 -3.46 56.17
N ALA A 37 -14.58 -3.74 56.72
CA ALA A 37 -14.20 -3.41 58.11
C ALA A 37 -14.02 -1.90 58.27
N GLY A 38 -13.45 -1.20 57.29
CA GLY A 38 -13.39 0.27 57.25
C GLY A 38 -14.77 0.92 57.20
N LEU A 39 -15.65 0.43 56.32
CA LEU A 39 -17.06 0.92 56.22
C LEU A 39 -17.88 0.65 57.49
N ARG A 40 -17.66 -0.43 58.22
CA ARG A 40 -18.33 -0.67 59.51
C ARG A 40 -17.84 0.27 60.60
N ARG A 41 -16.53 0.69 60.60
CA ARG A 41 -15.96 1.67 61.54
C ARG A 41 -16.37 3.11 61.27
N VAL A 42 -16.81 3.44 60.04
CA VAL A 42 -17.32 4.77 59.67
C VAL A 42 -18.74 5.03 60.27
N ARG A 43 -19.47 3.99 60.70
CA ARG A 43 -20.79 4.13 61.34
C ARG A 43 -20.72 4.70 62.79
N HIS A 44 -19.53 4.63 63.45
CA HIS A 44 -19.26 5.30 64.74
C HIS A 44 -17.83 5.84 64.76
N PRO A 45 -17.60 7.05 64.23
CA PRO A 45 -16.24 7.57 64.05
C PRO A 45 -15.64 8.01 65.39
N THR A 46 -14.75 7.19 65.96
CA THR A 46 -13.85 7.66 67.01
C THR A 46 -12.70 8.46 66.35
N ARG A 47 -12.25 9.55 67.00
CA ARG A 47 -11.14 10.39 66.48
C ARG A 47 -9.91 9.57 66.11
N ARG A 48 -9.61 8.47 66.85
CA ARG A 48 -8.52 7.51 66.51
C ARG A 48 -8.81 6.66 65.26
N GLY A 49 -10.09 6.29 65.04
CA GLY A 49 -10.47 5.54 63.83
C GLY A 49 -10.36 6.39 62.56
N ILE A 50 -10.74 7.66 62.63
CA ILE A 50 -10.57 8.61 61.53
C ILE A 50 -9.07 8.82 61.18
N ALA A 51 -8.25 9.05 62.22
CA ALA A 51 -6.78 9.22 62.03
C ALA A 51 -6.12 7.98 61.42
N LEU A 52 -6.52 6.77 61.84
CA LEU A 52 -5.99 5.50 61.28
C LEU A 52 -6.48 5.29 59.82
N THR A 53 -7.71 5.69 59.48
CA THR A 53 -8.21 5.61 58.09
C THR A 53 -7.45 6.57 57.18
N PHE A 54 -7.21 7.80 57.62
CA PHE A 54 -6.38 8.76 56.89
C PHE A 54 -4.93 8.34 56.76
N ALA A 55 -4.33 7.68 57.75
CA ALA A 55 -2.98 7.13 57.69
C ALA A 55 -2.88 5.89 56.81
N ALA A 56 -3.95 5.09 56.67
CA ALA A 56 -3.99 3.90 55.85
C ALA A 56 -4.19 4.25 54.31
N MET A 57 -4.84 5.38 53.99
CA MET A 57 -5.07 5.77 52.61
C MET A 57 -3.83 5.88 51.75
N PRO A 58 -2.71 6.51 52.17
CA PRO A 58 -1.48 6.56 51.39
C PRO A 58 -0.88 5.16 51.13
N VAL A 59 -0.92 4.29 52.17
CA VAL A 59 -0.43 2.91 52.05
C VAL A 59 -1.25 2.08 51.08
N LEU A 60 -2.57 2.18 51.11
CA LEU A 60 -3.46 1.53 50.17
C LEU A 60 -3.27 2.07 48.76
N GLY A 61 -3.08 3.38 48.61
CA GLY A 61 -2.73 4.02 47.35
C GLY A 61 -1.39 3.52 46.77
N LEU A 62 -0.39 3.37 47.60
CA LEU A 62 0.91 2.82 47.21
C LEU A 62 0.81 1.35 46.78
N LEU A 63 0.08 0.53 47.55
CA LEU A 63 -0.15 -0.88 47.22
C LEU A 63 -0.93 -1.02 45.89
N ALA A 64 -1.91 -0.16 45.66
CA ALA A 64 -2.65 -0.10 44.38
C ALA A 64 -1.71 0.27 43.21
N LEU A 65 -0.83 1.24 43.37
CA LEU A 65 0.18 1.59 42.35
C LEU A 65 1.15 0.45 42.09
N LEU A 66 1.65 -0.21 43.12
CA LEU A 66 2.55 -1.35 42.98
C LEU A 66 1.90 -2.54 42.27
N ALA A 67 0.60 -2.75 42.43
CA ALA A 67 -0.14 -3.78 41.74
C ALA A 67 -0.21 -3.55 40.21
N PHE A 68 -0.02 -2.32 39.71
CA PHE A 68 0.01 -2.00 38.29
C PHE A 68 1.38 -2.10 37.66
N VAL A 69 2.47 -2.24 38.44
CA VAL A 69 3.86 -2.32 37.91
C VAL A 69 4.03 -3.41 36.86
N PRO A 70 3.49 -4.64 37.02
CA PRO A 70 3.61 -5.70 36.01
C PRO A 70 2.80 -5.44 34.71
N PHE A 71 1.83 -4.53 34.74
CA PHE A 71 0.93 -4.21 33.63
C PHE A 71 1.31 -2.91 32.92
N THR A 72 2.54 -2.44 33.12
CA THR A 72 3.11 -1.25 32.50
C THR A 72 4.45 -1.59 31.84
N PRO A 73 4.92 -0.83 30.84
CA PRO A 73 6.15 -1.10 30.11
C PRO A 73 7.33 -1.39 31.03
N SER A 74 8.19 -2.34 30.64
CA SER A 74 9.39 -2.64 31.41
C SER A 74 10.41 -1.50 31.32
N ILE A 75 11.38 -1.44 32.23
CA ILE A 75 12.49 -0.48 32.14
C ILE A 75 13.33 -0.72 30.89
N GLY A 76 13.42 -1.98 30.43
CA GLY A 76 14.07 -2.32 29.16
C GLY A 76 13.39 -1.70 27.95
N ASP A 77 12.04 -1.76 27.89
CA ASP A 77 11.25 -1.15 26.81
C ASP A 77 11.37 0.36 26.83
N ILE A 78 11.39 0.96 28.03
CA ILE A 78 11.57 2.40 28.20
C ILE A 78 12.94 2.85 27.68
N ARG A 79 14.02 2.12 27.97
CA ARG A 79 15.36 2.41 27.43
C ARG A 79 15.43 2.31 25.90
N LYS A 80 14.71 1.36 25.32
CA LYS A 80 14.65 1.17 23.85
C LYS A 80 13.91 2.30 23.13
N ALA A 81 12.92 2.92 23.75
CA ALA A 81 12.06 3.93 23.13
C ALA A 81 12.79 5.18 22.57
N ARG A 82 14.00 5.48 23.08
CA ARG A 82 14.87 6.55 22.55
C ARG A 82 15.79 6.08 21.42
N ILE A 83 15.95 4.76 21.25
CA ILE A 83 16.84 4.14 20.26
C ILE A 83 15.97 3.53 19.14
N ASP A 84 14.82 4.12 18.86
CA ASP A 84 13.95 3.65 17.78
C ASP A 84 14.72 3.61 16.46
N ARG A 85 15.07 2.41 16.02
CA ARG A 85 15.66 2.15 14.72
C ARG A 85 14.57 1.57 13.83
N PRO A 86 14.09 2.32 12.83
CA PRO A 86 13.08 1.80 11.92
C PRO A 86 13.63 0.60 11.14
N ALA A 87 12.73 -0.31 10.76
CA ALA A 87 13.11 -1.38 9.87
C ALA A 87 13.49 -0.82 8.50
N GLN A 88 14.64 -1.25 8.00
CA GLN A 88 15.13 -0.91 6.67
C GLN A 88 14.76 -2.00 5.68
N ILE A 89 14.22 -1.59 4.55
CA ILE A 89 13.88 -2.46 3.43
C ILE A 89 14.98 -2.32 2.39
N VAL A 90 15.69 -3.42 2.15
CA VAL A 90 16.88 -3.43 1.31
C VAL A 90 16.62 -4.29 0.08
N SER A 91 17.00 -3.77 -1.09
CA SER A 91 16.92 -4.46 -2.37
C SER A 91 17.90 -5.64 -2.44
N ALA A 92 17.77 -6.49 -3.47
CA ALA A 92 18.65 -7.61 -3.70
C ALA A 92 20.11 -7.19 -3.99
N ASP A 93 20.28 -6.01 -4.59
CA ASP A 93 21.57 -5.38 -4.90
C ASP A 93 22.11 -4.48 -3.77
N GLY A 94 21.44 -4.44 -2.59
CA GLY A 94 21.92 -3.82 -1.36
C GLY A 94 21.53 -2.36 -1.15
N GLN A 95 20.68 -1.77 -1.98
CA GLN A 95 20.18 -0.41 -1.81
C GLN A 95 19.03 -0.37 -0.81
N VAL A 96 18.96 0.66 0.04
CA VAL A 96 17.79 0.90 0.89
C VAL A 96 16.67 1.48 0.02
N ILE A 97 15.59 0.73 -0.15
CA ILE A 97 14.45 1.13 -0.97
C ILE A 97 13.33 1.78 -0.17
N ALA A 98 13.27 1.52 1.14
CA ALA A 98 12.32 2.17 2.06
C ALA A 98 12.75 1.96 3.51
N GLU A 99 12.18 2.78 4.41
CA GLU A 99 12.28 2.59 5.86
C GLU A 99 10.88 2.60 6.48
N PHE A 100 10.61 1.66 7.38
CA PHE A 100 9.35 1.65 8.13
C PHE A 100 9.45 2.51 9.38
N ARG A 101 9.51 3.82 9.17
CA ARG A 101 9.39 4.75 10.28
C ARG A 101 7.94 4.75 10.80
N PRO A 102 7.71 4.89 12.11
CA PRO A 102 6.36 5.00 12.65
C PRO A 102 5.73 6.35 12.30
N VAL A 103 5.63 6.68 11.03
CA VAL A 103 5.11 7.96 10.54
C VAL A 103 6.23 8.99 10.29
N ASN A 104 6.00 10.00 9.46
CA ASN A 104 6.89 11.13 9.20
C ASN A 104 7.36 11.76 10.52
N ARG A 105 8.50 11.28 11.01
CA ARG A 105 9.12 11.68 12.26
C ARG A 105 10.60 11.90 12.01
N GLU A 106 11.01 13.13 12.08
CA GLU A 106 12.41 13.51 12.06
C GLU A 106 12.81 13.89 13.49
N TRP A 107 13.75 13.12 14.09
CA TRP A 107 14.20 13.38 15.42
C TRP A 107 15.23 14.48 15.42
N VAL A 108 15.00 15.53 16.20
CA VAL A 108 15.94 16.64 16.40
C VAL A 108 16.32 16.71 17.89
N PRO A 109 17.61 16.92 18.22
CA PRO A 109 18.04 17.12 19.60
C PRO A 109 17.41 18.40 20.18
N LEU A 110 17.22 18.43 21.50
CA LEU A 110 16.59 19.58 22.18
C LEU A 110 17.29 20.90 21.89
N SER A 111 18.60 20.88 21.66
CA SER A 111 19.41 22.05 21.28
C SER A 111 19.07 22.62 19.87
N GLN A 112 18.41 21.85 19.03
CA GLN A 112 17.96 22.26 17.69
C GLN A 112 16.45 22.55 17.66
N ILE A 113 15.80 22.65 18.80
CA ILE A 113 14.41 23.09 18.94
C ILE A 113 14.39 24.53 19.44
N SER A 114 13.55 25.36 18.85
CA SER A 114 13.40 26.74 19.24
C SER A 114 13.15 26.88 20.76
N PRO A 115 13.90 27.73 21.49
CA PRO A 115 13.64 27.97 22.91
C PRO A 115 12.22 28.50 23.17
N HIS A 116 11.62 29.20 22.20
CA HIS A 116 10.23 29.65 22.31
C HIS A 116 9.24 28.47 22.40
N MET A 117 9.52 27.37 21.70
CA MET A 117 8.71 26.15 21.78
C MET A 117 8.78 25.51 23.17
N VAL A 118 9.98 25.41 23.72
CA VAL A 118 10.21 24.87 25.07
C VAL A 118 9.53 25.73 26.12
N ASP A 119 9.71 27.04 26.06
CA ASP A 119 9.11 27.99 26.99
C ASP A 119 7.56 28.00 26.92
N ALA A 120 6.99 27.96 25.71
CA ALA A 120 5.55 27.87 25.50
C ALA A 120 4.97 26.56 26.07
N LEU A 121 5.64 25.42 25.83
CA LEU A 121 5.23 24.13 26.33
C LEU A 121 5.25 24.06 27.85
N ILE A 122 6.34 24.45 28.49
CA ILE A 122 6.50 24.39 29.94
C ILE A 122 5.50 25.35 30.61
N ALA A 123 5.37 26.59 30.13
CA ALA A 123 4.42 27.55 30.70
C ALA A 123 2.97 27.08 30.60
N THR A 124 2.60 26.31 29.57
CA THR A 124 1.21 25.92 29.32
C THR A 124 0.88 24.56 29.92
N GLU A 125 1.74 23.56 29.65
CA GLU A 125 1.43 22.15 29.99
C GLU A 125 1.95 21.76 31.37
N ASP A 126 3.14 22.23 31.78
CA ASP A 126 3.74 21.76 33.02
C ASP A 126 4.77 22.76 33.58
N ARG A 127 4.30 23.84 34.18
CA ARG A 127 5.13 24.96 34.65
C ARG A 127 6.24 24.59 35.64
N ARG A 128 6.07 23.48 36.38
CA ARG A 128 7.03 22.96 37.36
C ARG A 128 7.70 21.67 36.88
N PHE A 129 7.83 21.51 35.60
CA PHE A 129 8.36 20.30 34.98
C PHE A 129 9.70 19.89 35.58
N TYR A 130 10.58 20.86 35.83
CA TYR A 130 11.91 20.60 36.39
C TYR A 130 11.91 20.35 37.92
N ASP A 131 10.83 20.67 38.63
CA ASP A 131 10.74 20.63 40.10
C ASP A 131 10.13 19.33 40.63
N HIS A 132 9.50 18.52 39.80
CA HIS A 132 8.84 17.27 40.22
C HIS A 132 9.41 16.04 39.52
N HIS A 133 9.10 14.85 40.02
CA HIS A 133 9.55 13.56 39.47
C HIS A 133 8.35 12.78 38.94
N GLY A 134 7.90 13.10 37.71
CA GLY A 134 6.81 12.44 37.01
C GLY A 134 5.39 12.90 37.40
N ILE A 135 5.21 13.35 38.64
CA ILE A 135 3.91 13.81 39.17
C ILE A 135 4.07 15.15 39.88
N ASP A 136 3.30 16.13 39.49
CA ASP A 136 3.11 17.36 40.25
C ASP A 136 1.95 17.18 41.22
N TRP A 137 2.26 16.78 42.49
CA TRP A 137 1.25 16.51 43.53
C TRP A 137 0.39 17.73 43.86
N ARG A 138 0.95 18.93 43.86
CA ARG A 138 0.21 20.17 44.14
C ARG A 138 -0.81 20.45 43.05
N ARG A 139 -0.42 20.27 41.77
CA ARG A 139 -1.29 20.44 40.62
C ARG A 139 -2.37 19.36 40.54
N THR A 140 -1.98 18.10 40.80
CA THR A 140 -2.89 16.95 40.75
C THR A 140 -3.97 17.08 41.83
N LEU A 141 -3.63 17.46 43.05
CA LEU A 141 -4.58 17.66 44.12
C LEU A 141 -5.51 18.88 43.86
N GLY A 142 -4.93 19.97 43.36
CA GLY A 142 -5.71 21.15 42.93
C GLY A 142 -6.71 20.81 41.83
N ALA A 143 -6.29 20.08 40.79
CA ALA A 143 -7.16 19.64 39.69
C ALA A 143 -8.26 18.69 40.17
N ALA A 144 -7.98 17.81 41.14
CA ALA A 144 -8.97 16.95 41.77
C ALA A 144 -10.05 17.79 42.52
N LEU A 145 -9.65 18.77 43.29
CA LEU A 145 -10.56 19.66 44.02
C LEU A 145 -11.43 20.50 43.07
N HIS A 146 -10.83 21.08 42.01
CA HIS A 146 -11.56 21.82 40.98
C HIS A 146 -12.50 20.95 40.15
N THR A 147 -12.18 19.69 39.93
CA THR A 147 -13.09 18.75 39.23
C THR A 147 -14.32 18.45 40.07
N PHE A 148 -14.23 18.43 41.40
CA PHE A 148 -15.37 18.32 42.31
C PHE A 148 -16.26 19.58 42.31
N SER A 149 -15.72 20.76 41.99
CA SER A 149 -16.48 22.03 41.89
C SER A 149 -17.03 22.31 40.46
N GLY A 150 -16.90 21.37 39.51
CA GLY A 150 -17.45 21.47 38.17
C GLY A 150 -16.51 22.01 37.10
N ASP A 151 -15.35 22.55 37.49
CA ASP A 151 -14.31 23.06 36.54
C ASP A 151 -13.28 21.99 36.28
N ARG A 152 -13.30 21.42 35.06
CA ARG A 152 -12.33 20.40 34.62
C ARG A 152 -11.00 21.04 34.26
N GLN A 153 -10.05 21.08 35.16
CA GLN A 153 -8.68 21.49 34.90
C GLN A 153 -7.76 20.29 34.61
N GLY A 154 -6.92 20.39 33.57
CA GLY A 154 -5.93 19.37 33.20
C GLY A 154 -4.80 19.29 34.23
N GLY A 155 -4.68 18.17 34.95
CA GLY A 155 -3.67 17.93 35.99
C GLY A 155 -2.53 17.03 35.57
N SER A 156 -2.41 16.62 34.31
CA SER A 156 -1.37 15.71 33.82
C SER A 156 -0.05 16.46 33.58
N THR A 157 1.09 15.81 33.91
CA THR A 157 2.42 16.31 33.62
C THR A 157 2.86 15.93 32.20
N ILE A 158 3.93 16.58 31.67
CA ILE A 158 4.56 16.23 30.40
C ILE A 158 4.99 14.75 30.39
N THR A 159 5.58 14.27 31.49
CA THR A 159 6.01 12.87 31.62
C THR A 159 4.84 11.87 31.53
N GLN A 160 3.67 12.22 32.12
CA GLN A 160 2.46 11.40 32.03
C GLN A 160 1.88 11.40 30.60
N GLN A 161 1.96 12.55 29.91
CA GLN A 161 1.54 12.64 28.51
C GLN A 161 2.50 11.83 27.62
N LEU A 162 3.82 11.88 27.89
CA LEU A 162 4.82 11.07 27.20
C LEU A 162 4.55 9.57 27.38
N ALA A 163 4.26 9.12 28.61
CA ALA A 163 3.92 7.72 28.89
C ALA A 163 2.76 7.22 28.04
N ARG A 164 1.71 8.02 27.88
CA ARG A 164 0.56 7.70 27.04
C ARG A 164 0.89 7.69 25.55
N ASN A 165 1.76 8.60 25.09
CA ASN A 165 2.11 8.73 23.68
C ASN A 165 3.04 7.61 23.22
N LEU A 166 3.99 7.19 24.08
CA LEU A 166 4.94 6.11 23.77
C LEU A 166 4.33 4.71 23.87
N TYR A 167 3.42 4.51 24.83
CA TYR A 167 2.88 3.18 25.17
C TYR A 167 1.35 3.15 25.17
N PRO A 168 0.69 3.49 24.02
CA PRO A 168 -0.76 3.60 23.96
C PRO A 168 -1.49 2.27 24.18
N ASP A 169 -0.86 1.15 23.90
CA ASP A 169 -1.47 -0.18 24.03
C ASP A 169 -1.36 -0.71 25.46
N GLU A 170 -0.22 -0.54 26.12
CA GLU A 170 -0.01 -0.95 27.52
C GLU A 170 -0.70 0.00 28.50
N VAL A 171 -0.61 1.30 28.25
CA VAL A 171 -1.22 2.33 29.14
C VAL A 171 -2.72 2.42 28.89
N GLY A 172 -3.15 2.30 27.62
CA GLY A 172 -4.54 2.37 27.19
C GLY A 172 -4.97 3.75 26.68
N ARG A 173 -5.96 3.76 25.76
CA ARG A 173 -6.46 4.97 25.08
C ARG A 173 -7.72 5.56 25.76
N ALA A 174 -8.55 4.71 26.38
CA ALA A 174 -9.80 5.13 26.99
C ALA A 174 -9.57 5.99 28.26
N PRO A 175 -10.38 7.04 28.53
CA PRO A 175 -10.22 7.94 29.67
C PRO A 175 -10.71 7.28 30.97
N THR A 176 -10.01 6.25 31.45
CA THR A 176 -10.34 5.47 32.66
C THR A 176 -9.38 5.76 33.81
N LEU A 177 -9.81 5.46 35.05
CA LEU A 177 -8.97 5.53 36.24
C LEU A 177 -7.77 4.56 36.12
N THR A 178 -8.00 3.37 35.57
CA THR A 178 -6.97 2.35 35.32
C THR A 178 -5.85 2.87 34.43
N ARG A 179 -6.22 3.55 33.33
CA ARG A 179 -5.25 4.24 32.47
C ARG A 179 -4.45 5.26 33.27
N LYS A 180 -5.12 6.06 34.10
CA LYS A 180 -4.44 7.12 34.86
C LYS A 180 -3.44 6.54 35.86
N LEU A 181 -3.74 5.42 36.49
CA LEU A 181 -2.80 4.71 37.38
C LEU A 181 -1.62 4.14 36.59
N LYS A 182 -1.84 3.57 35.41
CA LYS A 182 -0.77 3.10 34.53
C LYS A 182 0.11 4.26 34.04
N GLU A 183 -0.48 5.41 33.64
CA GLU A 183 0.26 6.63 33.29
C GLU A 183 1.20 7.05 34.45
N LEU A 184 0.71 7.03 35.69
CA LEU A 184 1.50 7.39 36.88
C LEU A 184 2.70 6.46 37.05
N VAL A 185 2.47 5.13 37.03
CA VAL A 185 3.53 4.14 37.18
C VAL A 185 4.57 4.26 36.07
N THR A 186 4.10 4.40 34.83
CA THR A 186 5.00 4.55 33.66
C THR A 186 5.79 5.86 33.74
N ALA A 187 5.18 6.96 34.17
CA ALA A 187 5.88 8.24 34.35
C ALA A 187 7.00 8.15 35.40
N PHE A 188 6.80 7.47 36.50
CA PHE A 188 7.88 7.21 37.49
C PHE A 188 9.01 6.38 36.88
N LYS A 189 8.70 5.34 36.10
CA LYS A 189 9.71 4.54 35.42
C LYS A 189 10.51 5.37 34.42
N ILE A 190 9.84 6.25 33.63
CA ILE A 190 10.49 7.16 32.68
C ILE A 190 11.47 8.10 33.40
N GLU A 191 11.03 8.74 34.48
CA GLU A 191 11.86 9.66 35.27
C GLU A 191 13.04 8.95 35.97
N SER A 192 12.95 7.64 36.20
CA SER A 192 14.09 6.86 36.77
C SER A 192 15.15 6.51 35.72
N VAL A 193 14.83 6.64 34.42
CA VAL A 193 15.69 6.26 33.31
C VAL A 193 16.25 7.48 32.57
N TYR A 194 15.47 8.53 32.43
CA TYR A 194 15.79 9.70 31.62
C TYR A 194 15.92 10.98 32.44
N THR A 195 16.83 11.87 32.02
CA THR A 195 16.89 13.24 32.53
C THR A 195 15.70 14.07 32.05
N LYS A 196 15.45 15.20 32.71
CA LYS A 196 14.38 16.15 32.33
C LYS A 196 14.48 16.61 30.87
N ASP A 197 15.67 16.96 30.42
CA ASP A 197 15.92 17.38 29.06
C ASP A 197 15.67 16.22 28.05
N GLN A 198 16.04 15.00 28.42
CA GLN A 198 15.77 13.83 27.61
C GLN A 198 14.28 13.51 27.51
N ILE A 199 13.52 13.71 28.60
CA ILE A 199 12.05 13.57 28.61
C ILE A 199 11.41 14.62 27.71
N LEU A 200 11.87 15.87 27.78
CA LEU A 200 11.35 16.96 26.98
C LEU A 200 11.66 16.78 25.50
N GLU A 201 12.90 16.40 25.18
CA GLU A 201 13.32 16.05 23.82
C GLU A 201 12.45 14.90 23.27
N THR A 202 12.30 13.83 24.04
CA THR A 202 11.48 12.68 23.62
C THR A 202 10.01 13.08 23.43
N TYR A 203 9.45 13.90 24.30
CA TYR A 203 8.09 14.39 24.18
C TYR A 203 7.89 15.19 22.89
N LEU A 204 8.74 16.19 22.66
CA LEU A 204 8.65 17.06 21.49
C LEU A 204 8.86 16.30 20.17
N ASN A 205 9.65 15.23 20.18
CA ASN A 205 9.86 14.38 19.02
C ASN A 205 8.80 13.30 18.80
N THR A 206 7.87 13.09 19.76
CA THR A 206 6.89 11.98 19.67
C THR A 206 5.43 12.40 19.63
N VAL A 207 5.12 13.62 20.02
CA VAL A 207 3.75 14.11 20.08
C VAL A 207 3.15 14.26 18.69
N PRO A 208 1.89 13.81 18.46
CA PRO A 208 1.24 13.93 17.15
C PRO A 208 0.68 15.33 16.91
N PHE A 209 0.73 15.80 15.64
CA PHE A 209 0.21 17.11 15.20
C PHE A 209 -0.79 17.03 14.04
N LEU A 210 -1.35 15.87 13.71
CA LEU A 210 -2.17 15.59 12.53
C LEU A 210 -1.39 15.62 11.20
N TYR A 211 -2.09 15.37 10.08
CA TYR A 211 -1.52 15.32 8.73
C TYR A 211 -0.25 14.48 8.65
N ASN A 212 -0.23 13.37 9.38
CA ASN A 212 0.91 12.48 9.46
C ASN A 212 2.19 13.11 10.04
N ALA A 213 2.11 14.30 10.67
CA ALA A 213 3.22 14.96 11.31
C ALA A 213 3.35 14.50 12.78
N TYR A 214 4.45 13.83 13.10
CA TYR A 214 4.81 13.41 14.44
C TYR A 214 6.13 14.07 14.85
N GLY A 215 6.13 14.65 16.03
CA GLY A 215 7.23 15.46 16.52
C GLY A 215 7.24 16.88 15.97
N ILE A 216 8.02 17.71 16.66
CA ILE A 216 8.03 19.15 16.44
C ILE A 216 8.66 19.56 15.10
N GLU A 217 9.65 18.81 14.60
CA GLU A 217 10.28 19.10 13.30
C GLU A 217 9.29 18.93 12.17
N MET A 218 8.57 17.79 12.16
CA MET A 218 7.56 17.55 11.14
C MET A 218 6.37 18.50 11.27
N ALA A 219 6.00 18.91 12.49
CA ALA A 219 4.96 19.90 12.68
C ALA A 219 5.39 21.29 12.16
N ALA A 220 6.63 21.70 12.42
CA ALA A 220 7.18 22.96 11.94
C ALA A 220 7.20 23.03 10.40
N ARG A 221 7.64 21.95 9.73
CA ARG A 221 7.62 21.81 8.27
C ARG A 221 6.19 21.82 7.72
N THR A 222 5.29 21.04 8.33
CA THR A 222 3.91 20.90 7.84
C THR A 222 3.07 22.17 7.96
N TYR A 223 3.25 22.93 9.03
CA TYR A 223 2.39 24.08 9.29
C TYR A 223 3.03 25.43 8.93
N PHE A 224 4.35 25.50 8.78
CA PHE A 224 5.09 26.75 8.61
C PHE A 224 6.23 26.68 7.60
N ASP A 225 6.44 25.53 6.96
CA ASP A 225 7.55 25.27 6.02
C ASP A 225 8.92 25.68 6.59
N LYS A 226 9.16 25.35 7.88
CA LYS A 226 10.38 25.69 8.63
C LYS A 226 10.91 24.52 9.42
N SER A 227 12.19 24.58 9.81
CA SER A 227 12.71 23.67 10.83
C SER A 227 12.21 24.04 12.23
N ALA A 228 12.22 23.08 13.17
CA ALA A 228 11.87 23.33 14.58
C ALA A 228 12.75 24.40 15.24
N ALA A 229 14.00 24.56 14.80
CA ALA A 229 14.91 25.58 15.29
C ALA A 229 14.48 27.01 14.90
N GLN A 230 13.76 27.17 13.80
CA GLN A 230 13.36 28.46 13.23
C GLN A 230 11.97 28.92 13.67
N LEU A 231 11.26 28.13 14.48
CA LEU A 231 9.94 28.50 14.98
C LEU A 231 10.00 29.76 15.81
N ASP A 232 9.21 30.77 15.44
CA ASP A 232 9.03 31.97 16.22
C ASP A 232 8.08 31.75 17.41
N ILE A 233 7.88 32.80 18.20
CA ILE A 233 7.05 32.71 19.40
C ILE A 233 5.55 32.49 19.10
N LEU A 234 5.04 33.04 17.98
CA LEU A 234 3.64 32.86 17.57
C LEU A 234 3.40 31.46 17.01
N GLU A 235 4.30 30.97 16.22
CA GLU A 235 4.29 29.62 15.64
C GLU A 235 4.41 28.56 16.75
N SER A 236 5.36 28.76 17.67
CA SER A 236 5.52 27.90 18.86
C SER A 236 4.26 27.89 19.73
N ALA A 237 3.68 29.04 20.01
CA ALA A 237 2.44 29.13 20.79
C ALA A 237 1.24 28.48 20.05
N THR A 238 1.21 28.51 18.72
CA THR A 238 0.18 27.86 17.92
C THR A 238 0.29 26.35 18.03
N LEU A 239 1.48 25.76 17.85
CA LEU A 239 1.71 24.32 17.95
C LEU A 239 1.44 23.81 19.37
N VAL A 240 1.91 24.52 20.40
CA VAL A 240 1.59 24.16 21.80
C VAL A 240 0.08 24.22 22.04
N GLY A 241 -0.59 25.20 21.44
CA GLY A 241 -2.05 25.32 21.51
C GLY A 241 -2.79 24.09 20.99
N MET A 242 -2.30 23.48 19.94
CA MET A 242 -2.89 22.26 19.35
C MET A 242 -2.81 21.05 20.28
N LEU A 243 -1.78 20.92 21.13
CA LEU A 243 -1.56 19.75 21.99
C LEU A 243 -2.73 19.44 22.93
N LYS A 244 -3.56 20.41 23.27
CA LYS A 244 -4.75 20.20 24.08
C LYS A 244 -5.81 19.36 23.36
N ALA A 245 -6.03 19.60 22.06
CA ALA A 245 -6.97 18.86 21.21
C ALA A 245 -6.65 19.18 19.73
N ASN A 246 -5.81 18.37 19.10
CA ASN A 246 -5.22 18.64 17.79
C ASN A 246 -6.26 18.99 16.71
N SER A 247 -7.32 18.19 16.56
CA SER A 247 -8.35 18.44 15.55
C SER A 247 -9.18 19.71 15.85
N TYR A 248 -9.45 19.98 17.13
CA TYR A 248 -10.30 21.10 17.53
C TYR A 248 -9.60 22.45 17.40
N TYR A 249 -8.28 22.50 17.67
CA TYR A 249 -7.43 23.68 17.59
C TYR A 249 -6.52 23.67 16.36
N ASN A 250 -6.92 22.94 15.33
CA ASN A 250 -6.16 22.87 14.08
C ASN A 250 -6.17 24.24 13.36
N PRO A 251 -5.02 24.85 13.09
CA PRO A 251 -4.96 26.19 12.49
C PRO A 251 -5.41 26.23 11.02
N VAL A 252 -5.37 25.09 10.32
CA VAL A 252 -5.85 24.95 8.93
C VAL A 252 -7.38 24.80 8.89
N LEU A 253 -7.94 23.94 9.75
CA LEU A 253 -9.38 23.61 9.75
C LEU A 253 -10.22 24.58 10.59
N ASN A 254 -9.65 25.10 11.67
CA ASN A 254 -10.35 25.94 12.67
C ASN A 254 -9.51 27.17 13.07
N PRO A 255 -9.17 28.07 12.14
CA PRO A 255 -8.21 29.16 12.38
C PRO A 255 -8.60 30.09 13.53
N GLU A 256 -9.90 30.38 13.71
CA GLU A 256 -10.37 31.22 14.80
C GLU A 256 -10.14 30.60 16.18
N ARG A 257 -10.43 29.28 16.32
CA ARG A 257 -10.18 28.56 17.57
C ARG A 257 -8.70 28.41 17.84
N ALA A 258 -7.90 28.18 16.80
CA ALA A 258 -6.45 28.10 16.90
C ALA A 258 -5.87 29.46 17.35
N LEU A 259 -6.36 30.59 16.79
CA LEU A 259 -5.98 31.94 17.20
C LEU A 259 -6.28 32.19 18.69
N GLN A 260 -7.49 31.89 19.14
CA GLN A 260 -7.88 32.03 20.55
C GLN A 260 -7.00 31.18 21.47
N ARG A 261 -6.70 29.95 21.06
CA ARG A 261 -5.88 29.03 21.83
C ARG A 261 -4.40 29.45 21.84
N ARG A 262 -3.84 29.94 20.72
CA ARG A 262 -2.52 30.57 20.65
C ARG A 262 -2.42 31.72 21.66
N ASN A 263 -3.39 32.62 21.67
CA ASN A 263 -3.43 33.75 22.58
C ASN A 263 -3.52 33.30 24.06
N THR A 264 -4.22 32.18 24.34
CA THR A 264 -4.19 31.55 25.67
C THR A 264 -2.80 31.07 26.06
N VAL A 265 -2.03 30.48 25.13
CA VAL A 265 -0.64 30.04 25.37
C VAL A 265 0.25 31.24 25.65
N LEU A 266 0.16 32.29 24.83
CA LEU A 266 0.91 33.54 25.05
C LEU A 266 0.61 34.15 26.42
N GLY A 267 -0.65 34.13 26.89
CA GLY A 267 -1.03 34.57 28.23
C GLY A 267 -0.46 33.70 29.35
N GLN A 268 -0.26 32.39 29.12
CA GLN A 268 0.46 31.54 30.08
C GLN A 268 1.96 31.87 30.11
N MET A 269 2.55 32.14 28.95
CA MET A 269 3.96 32.54 28.86
C MET A 269 4.20 33.88 29.57
N GLU A 270 3.31 34.85 29.40
CA GLU A 270 3.37 36.14 30.12
C GLU A 270 3.21 35.92 31.64
N LYS A 271 2.17 35.21 32.05
CA LYS A 271 1.88 34.92 33.46
C LYS A 271 3.03 34.28 34.23
N TYR A 272 3.85 33.47 33.54
CA TYR A 272 4.97 32.74 34.14
C TYR A 272 6.34 33.33 33.76
N GLY A 273 6.39 34.58 33.30
CA GLY A 273 7.61 35.34 33.07
C GLY A 273 8.45 34.89 31.88
N LYS A 274 7.85 34.12 30.96
CA LYS A 274 8.49 33.68 29.70
C LYS A 274 8.27 34.68 28.56
N LEU A 275 7.38 35.64 28.75
CA LEU A 275 7.07 36.71 27.82
C LEU A 275 6.85 38.02 28.61
N ARG A 276 7.41 39.12 28.12
CA ARG A 276 7.18 40.45 28.74
C ARG A 276 5.76 40.95 28.43
N PRO A 277 5.14 41.72 29.36
CA PRO A 277 3.78 42.24 29.17
C PRO A 277 3.58 43.09 27.91
N ASP A 278 4.58 43.91 27.58
CA ASP A 278 4.58 44.75 26.36
C ASP A 278 4.59 43.90 25.07
N ALA A 279 5.42 42.86 25.03
CA ALA A 279 5.49 41.93 23.94
C ALA A 279 4.19 41.10 23.81
N TYR A 280 3.61 40.65 24.94
CA TYR A 280 2.32 39.98 24.96
C TYR A 280 1.23 40.86 24.33
N ALA A 281 1.10 42.10 24.75
CA ALA A 281 0.08 43.02 24.23
C ALA A 281 0.22 43.28 22.71
N ALA A 282 1.43 43.23 22.18
CA ALA A 282 1.69 43.38 20.76
C ALA A 282 1.37 42.09 19.97
N LEU A 283 1.77 40.91 20.51
CA LEU A 283 1.66 39.64 19.82
C LEU A 283 0.23 39.08 19.73
N ILE A 284 -0.62 39.31 20.74
CA ILE A 284 -2.02 38.83 20.72
C ILE A 284 -2.85 39.50 19.59
N ARG A 285 -2.43 40.67 19.12
CA ARG A 285 -3.10 41.40 18.02
C ARG A 285 -2.70 40.91 16.63
N ARG A 286 -1.63 40.12 16.52
CA ARG A 286 -1.17 39.61 15.23
C ARG A 286 -2.07 38.46 14.75
N PRO A 287 -2.42 38.46 13.44
CA PRO A 287 -3.22 37.38 12.85
C PRO A 287 -2.48 36.04 12.93
N LEU A 288 -3.24 34.96 12.82
CA LEU A 288 -2.67 33.64 12.62
C LEU A 288 -2.14 33.54 11.17
N ARG A 289 -0.91 33.11 11.03
CA ARG A 289 -0.29 32.82 9.73
C ARG A 289 0.12 31.35 9.71
N VAL A 290 -0.24 30.66 8.66
CA VAL A 290 0.08 29.24 8.42
C VAL A 290 0.54 29.14 6.99
N ASP A 291 1.69 28.52 6.78
CA ASP A 291 2.20 28.10 5.48
C ASP A 291 2.11 26.57 5.44
N PHE A 292 0.92 26.10 5.04
CA PHE A 292 0.57 24.69 5.21
C PHE A 292 1.01 23.87 4.01
N GLU A 293 2.04 23.05 4.22
CA GLU A 293 2.54 22.10 3.25
C GLU A 293 2.56 20.67 3.86
N PRO A 294 1.57 19.82 3.54
CA PRO A 294 1.56 18.44 4.03
C PRO A 294 2.80 17.71 3.54
N GLN A 295 3.65 17.28 4.46
CA GLN A 295 4.84 16.51 4.12
C GLN A 295 4.42 15.10 3.73
N ALA A 296 4.48 14.79 2.42
CA ALA A 296 4.34 13.42 1.95
C ALA A 296 5.53 12.60 2.43
N ALA A 297 5.28 11.43 3.00
CA ALA A 297 6.37 10.47 3.20
C ALA A 297 6.99 10.19 1.84
N SER A 298 8.33 10.24 1.74
CA SER A 298 8.99 9.78 0.51
C SER A 298 8.50 8.36 0.21
N PRO A 299 7.83 8.13 -0.92
CA PRO A 299 7.21 6.84 -1.20
C PRO A 299 8.23 5.71 -1.36
N GLY A 300 9.54 6.04 -1.36
CA GLY A 300 10.62 5.10 -1.64
C GLY A 300 10.64 4.66 -3.12
N LEU A 301 11.55 3.74 -3.44
CA LEU A 301 11.75 3.30 -4.84
C LEU A 301 10.61 2.39 -5.35
N ALA A 302 9.97 1.62 -4.46
CA ALA A 302 8.90 0.66 -4.80
C ALA A 302 7.73 0.78 -3.82
N PRO A 303 6.93 1.87 -3.86
CA PRO A 303 5.99 2.20 -2.79
C PRO A 303 4.88 1.17 -2.61
N HIS A 304 4.25 0.69 -3.68
CA HIS A 304 3.18 -0.33 -3.60
C HIS A 304 3.70 -1.65 -3.03
N PHE A 305 4.86 -2.11 -3.51
CA PHE A 305 5.54 -3.28 -2.96
C PHE A 305 5.85 -3.11 -1.48
N THR A 306 6.31 -1.93 -1.07
CA THR A 306 6.64 -1.60 0.31
C THR A 306 5.39 -1.63 1.21
N VAL A 307 4.24 -1.14 0.74
CA VAL A 307 2.96 -1.23 1.47
C VAL A 307 2.52 -2.68 1.65
N LEU A 308 2.63 -3.50 0.60
CA LEU A 308 2.32 -4.92 0.68
C LEU A 308 3.26 -5.65 1.65
N LEU A 309 4.56 -5.39 1.54
CA LEU A 309 5.59 -5.95 2.40
C LEU A 309 5.39 -5.57 3.87
N ARG A 310 4.98 -4.33 4.15
CA ARG A 310 4.71 -3.86 5.51
C ARG A 310 3.63 -4.70 6.20
N LYS A 311 2.53 -5.01 5.51
CA LYS A 311 1.47 -5.87 6.05
C LYS A 311 1.98 -7.27 6.41
N TRP A 312 2.77 -7.85 5.52
CA TRP A 312 3.40 -9.16 5.73
C TRP A 312 4.39 -9.13 6.89
N LEU A 313 5.25 -8.08 6.96
CA LEU A 313 6.29 -7.95 7.98
C LEU A 313 5.70 -7.71 9.38
N ILE A 314 4.62 -6.93 9.51
CA ILE A 314 3.89 -6.77 10.78
C ILE A 314 3.45 -8.14 11.29
N ALA A 315 2.80 -8.94 10.44
CA ALA A 315 2.33 -10.27 10.85
C ALA A 315 3.49 -11.24 11.20
N TRP A 316 4.66 -11.10 10.58
CA TRP A 316 5.85 -11.85 10.94
C TRP A 316 6.42 -11.38 12.29
N ALA A 317 6.57 -10.06 12.47
CA ALA A 317 7.13 -9.44 13.67
C ALA A 317 6.30 -9.77 14.92
N ASP A 318 4.97 -9.66 14.84
CA ASP A 318 4.05 -10.00 15.94
C ASP A 318 4.22 -11.47 16.40
N ARG A 319 4.41 -12.41 15.47
CA ARG A 319 4.63 -13.83 15.79
C ARG A 319 5.99 -14.12 16.42
N ASN A 320 6.98 -13.24 16.19
CA ASN A 320 8.35 -13.43 16.64
C ASN A 320 8.76 -12.43 17.76
N ASN A 321 7.81 -11.65 18.29
CA ASN A 321 8.02 -10.63 19.32
C ASN A 321 9.01 -9.52 18.90
N TYR A 322 8.94 -9.08 17.66
CA TYR A 322 9.67 -7.93 17.14
C TYR A 322 8.75 -6.75 16.86
N ASN A 323 9.30 -5.55 16.89
CA ASN A 323 8.63 -4.32 16.48
C ASN A 323 9.34 -3.73 15.26
N ILE A 324 8.63 -3.63 14.14
CA ILE A 324 9.19 -3.12 12.88
C ILE A 324 9.58 -1.64 12.93
N TYR A 325 9.12 -0.93 13.95
CA TYR A 325 9.34 0.51 14.09
C TYR A 325 10.53 0.85 15.03
N SER A 326 10.97 -0.09 15.88
CA SER A 326 11.94 0.20 16.94
C SER A 326 13.14 -0.75 16.99
N ASP A 327 13.03 -1.96 16.47
CA ASP A 327 14.03 -3.00 16.71
C ASP A 327 15.14 -3.05 15.64
N GLY A 328 15.11 -2.12 14.66
CA GLY A 328 16.18 -1.97 13.68
C GLY A 328 16.32 -3.16 12.73
N LEU A 329 15.20 -3.77 12.36
CA LEU A 329 15.21 -4.91 11.44
C LEU A 329 15.73 -4.50 10.05
N VAL A 330 16.55 -5.34 9.44
CA VAL A 330 16.99 -5.21 8.06
C VAL A 330 16.32 -6.30 7.23
N VAL A 331 15.37 -5.91 6.38
CA VAL A 331 14.59 -6.83 5.55
C VAL A 331 15.17 -6.87 4.15
N ARG A 332 15.80 -7.96 3.79
CA ARG A 332 16.36 -8.15 2.46
C ARG A 332 15.31 -8.71 1.53
N THR A 333 14.91 -7.89 0.56
CA THR A 333 13.90 -8.23 -0.42
C THR A 333 14.49 -8.82 -1.69
N THR A 334 13.62 -9.19 -2.60
CA THR A 334 13.98 -9.72 -3.93
C THR A 334 14.01 -8.64 -5.01
N ILE A 335 13.55 -7.42 -4.72
CA ILE A 335 13.58 -6.29 -5.68
C ILE A 335 15.03 -5.97 -6.08
N ASP A 336 15.29 -5.85 -7.36
CA ASP A 336 16.53 -5.25 -7.90
C ASP A 336 16.27 -3.77 -8.15
N SER A 337 17.05 -2.89 -7.51
CA SER A 337 16.81 -1.44 -7.55
C SER A 337 16.90 -0.88 -8.98
N ARG A 338 17.79 -1.40 -9.80
CA ARG A 338 17.98 -0.97 -11.19
C ARG A 338 16.80 -1.39 -12.08
N LEU A 339 16.32 -2.64 -11.92
CA LEU A 339 15.14 -3.12 -12.63
C LEU A 339 13.88 -2.36 -12.19
N GLN A 340 13.78 -2.04 -10.91
CA GLN A 340 12.66 -1.25 -10.38
C GLN A 340 12.64 0.15 -10.98
N GLU A 341 13.79 0.84 -11.03
CA GLU A 341 13.89 2.17 -11.61
C GLU A 341 13.57 2.17 -13.11
N ILE A 342 14.09 1.22 -13.85
CA ILE A 342 13.78 1.03 -15.28
C ILE A 342 12.26 0.80 -15.46
N ALA A 343 11.64 -0.02 -14.58
CA ALA A 343 10.21 -0.31 -14.65
C ALA A 343 9.36 0.94 -14.39
N THR A 344 9.69 1.70 -13.35
CA THR A 344 9.01 2.95 -13.00
C THR A 344 9.07 3.94 -14.16
N GLN A 345 10.26 4.20 -14.72
CA GLN A 345 10.42 5.09 -15.87
C GLN A 345 9.70 4.61 -17.13
N ALA A 346 9.61 3.29 -17.35
CA ALA A 346 8.91 2.73 -18.50
C ALA A 346 7.39 2.91 -18.37
N VAL A 347 6.84 2.73 -17.15
CA VAL A 347 5.43 2.96 -16.84
C VAL A 347 5.10 4.43 -17.02
N GLU A 348 5.80 5.33 -16.31
CA GLU A 348 5.57 6.79 -16.36
C GLU A 348 5.58 7.31 -17.81
N ARG A 349 6.63 7.02 -18.55
CA ARG A 349 6.77 7.51 -19.95
C ARG A 349 5.63 7.08 -20.86
N GLN A 350 5.15 5.85 -20.73
CA GLN A 350 4.07 5.36 -21.58
C GLN A 350 2.71 5.89 -21.12
N THR A 351 2.47 5.97 -19.81
CA THR A 351 1.23 6.51 -19.27
C THR A 351 1.07 7.99 -19.54
N ASP A 352 2.14 8.79 -19.47
CA ASP A 352 2.12 10.21 -19.87
C ASP A 352 1.63 10.38 -21.31
N ARG A 353 2.21 9.58 -22.21
CA ARG A 353 1.79 9.57 -23.61
C ARG A 353 0.33 9.19 -23.80
N LEU A 354 -0.12 8.14 -23.11
CA LEU A 354 -1.50 7.68 -23.21
C LEU A 354 -2.47 8.65 -22.53
N GLN A 355 -2.04 9.38 -21.51
CA GLN A 355 -2.82 10.42 -20.87
C GLN A 355 -3.09 11.61 -21.80
N GLU A 356 -2.13 11.98 -22.65
CA GLU A 356 -2.38 13.00 -23.68
C GLU A 356 -3.48 12.54 -24.65
N ILE A 357 -3.46 11.29 -25.08
CA ILE A 357 -4.47 10.69 -25.95
C ILE A 357 -5.83 10.64 -25.26
N ALA A 358 -5.88 10.21 -23.99
CA ALA A 358 -7.10 10.19 -23.19
C ALA A 358 -7.68 11.60 -23.03
N ASN A 359 -6.84 12.59 -22.73
CA ASN A 359 -7.26 13.98 -22.58
C ASN A 359 -7.91 14.52 -23.87
N ASP A 360 -7.40 14.13 -25.03
CA ASP A 360 -8.01 14.51 -26.33
C ASP A 360 -9.31 13.78 -26.57
N ALA A 361 -9.38 12.48 -26.30
CA ALA A 361 -10.60 11.67 -26.48
C ALA A 361 -11.76 12.13 -25.57
N TRP A 362 -11.45 12.56 -24.35
CA TRP A 362 -12.45 12.99 -23.35
C TRP A 362 -12.66 14.51 -23.32
N ARG A 363 -12.17 15.25 -24.31
CA ARG A 363 -12.33 16.70 -24.39
C ARG A 363 -13.75 17.09 -24.77
N GLY A 364 -14.25 18.15 -24.13
CA GLY A 364 -15.48 18.84 -24.51
C GLY A 364 -16.78 18.19 -24.02
N PRO A 365 -17.95 18.66 -24.55
CA PRO A 365 -19.27 18.26 -24.03
C PRO A 365 -19.63 16.79 -24.22
N ASN A 366 -19.09 16.15 -25.24
CA ASN A 366 -19.33 14.74 -25.57
C ASN A 366 -18.34 13.80 -24.83
N GLY A 367 -17.28 14.35 -24.25
CA GLY A 367 -16.35 13.64 -23.35
C GLY A 367 -16.75 13.90 -21.89
N CYS A 368 -15.99 14.73 -21.20
CA CYS A 368 -16.24 15.12 -19.81
C CYS A 368 -17.34 16.20 -19.68
N GLY A 369 -18.49 15.99 -20.29
CA GLY A 369 -19.58 16.97 -20.29
C GLY A 369 -20.96 16.34 -20.14
N LEU A 370 -21.97 17.21 -19.95
CA LEU A 370 -23.35 16.78 -19.71
C LEU A 370 -24.04 16.10 -20.93
N ARG A 371 -23.42 16.10 -22.12
CA ARG A 371 -23.93 15.35 -23.27
C ARG A 371 -23.56 13.87 -23.23
N ASN A 372 -22.52 13.50 -22.44
CA ASN A 372 -22.09 12.13 -22.25
C ASN A 372 -22.88 11.48 -21.12
N ASP A 373 -23.60 10.39 -21.43
CA ASP A 373 -24.41 9.65 -20.45
C ASP A 373 -23.57 9.02 -19.34
N LEU A 374 -22.41 8.46 -19.70
CA LEU A 374 -21.47 7.90 -18.75
C LEU A 374 -20.97 8.98 -17.78
N PHE A 375 -20.62 10.16 -18.31
CA PHE A 375 -20.12 11.24 -17.46
C PHE A 375 -21.23 11.81 -16.55
N ARG A 376 -22.49 11.86 -17.01
CA ARG A 376 -23.64 12.16 -16.13
C ARG A 376 -23.79 11.13 -14.99
N SER A 377 -23.51 9.85 -15.27
CA SER A 377 -23.55 8.83 -14.23
C SER A 377 -22.47 9.06 -13.17
N PHE A 378 -21.27 9.49 -13.56
CA PHE A 378 -20.20 9.85 -12.64
C PHE A 378 -20.57 11.04 -11.75
N ILE A 379 -21.18 12.09 -12.31
CA ILE A 379 -21.65 13.23 -11.50
C ILE A 379 -22.65 12.74 -10.43
N ARG A 380 -23.59 11.85 -10.78
CA ARG A 380 -24.60 11.31 -9.83
C ARG A 380 -23.98 10.51 -8.68
N GLN A 381 -22.77 9.96 -8.85
CA GLN A 381 -22.06 9.21 -7.83
C GLN A 381 -21.34 10.12 -6.80
N THR A 382 -21.16 11.40 -7.11
CA THR A 382 -20.40 12.34 -6.26
C THR A 382 -21.16 12.72 -4.98
N PRO A 383 -20.44 13.03 -3.88
CA PRO A 383 -21.05 13.62 -2.68
C PRO A 383 -21.76 14.94 -2.96
N ASP A 384 -21.19 15.78 -3.84
CA ASP A 384 -21.78 17.08 -4.23
C ASP A 384 -23.16 16.92 -4.86
N TYR A 385 -23.35 15.90 -5.71
CA TYR A 385 -24.65 15.59 -6.27
C TYR A 385 -25.64 15.14 -5.19
N ARG A 386 -25.22 14.27 -4.27
CA ARG A 386 -26.05 13.84 -3.13
C ARG A 386 -26.50 15.04 -2.29
N SER A 387 -25.56 15.91 -1.93
CA SER A 387 -25.83 17.13 -1.18
C SER A 387 -26.82 18.05 -1.92
N ALA A 388 -26.71 18.20 -3.25
CA ALA A 388 -27.64 18.97 -4.06
C ALA A 388 -29.06 18.34 -4.06
N ARG A 389 -29.15 17.01 -4.11
CA ARG A 389 -30.43 16.28 -4.03
C ARG A 389 -31.08 16.41 -2.63
N ASP A 390 -30.29 16.33 -1.58
CA ASP A 390 -30.74 16.49 -0.19
C ASP A 390 -31.24 17.93 0.08
N ALA A 391 -30.65 18.92 -0.62
CA ALA A 391 -31.14 20.31 -0.64
C ALA A 391 -32.40 20.53 -1.48
N GLY A 392 -33.04 19.46 -2.00
CA GLY A 392 -34.32 19.51 -2.70
C GLY A 392 -34.21 19.80 -4.21
N LEU A 393 -33.01 19.85 -4.80
CA LEU A 393 -32.88 20.05 -6.25
C LEU A 393 -33.33 18.80 -7.01
N THR A 394 -34.05 18.98 -8.13
CA THR A 394 -34.37 17.87 -9.05
C THR A 394 -33.12 17.39 -9.80
N ASP A 395 -33.12 16.14 -10.29
CA ASP A 395 -31.97 15.58 -11.03
C ASP A 395 -31.47 16.50 -12.16
N PRO A 396 -32.34 17.03 -13.07
CA PRO A 396 -31.85 17.90 -14.13
C PRO A 396 -31.26 19.23 -13.63
N VAL A 397 -31.75 19.74 -12.52
CA VAL A 397 -31.26 21.00 -11.92
C VAL A 397 -29.95 20.80 -11.22
N ALA A 398 -29.78 19.70 -10.46
CA ALA A 398 -28.53 19.32 -9.81
C ALA A 398 -27.42 19.09 -10.84
N LEU A 399 -27.70 18.33 -11.92
CA LEU A 399 -26.75 18.09 -13.00
C LEU A 399 -26.33 19.40 -13.68
N ARG A 400 -27.26 20.29 -14.02
CA ARG A 400 -26.93 21.59 -14.64
C ARG A 400 -26.09 22.46 -13.71
N ARG A 401 -26.43 22.51 -12.41
CA ARG A 401 -25.69 23.30 -11.42
C ARG A 401 -24.24 22.83 -11.29
N LEU A 402 -24.03 21.51 -11.13
CA LEU A 402 -22.70 20.93 -11.05
C LEU A 402 -21.94 21.03 -12.38
N GLY A 403 -22.62 20.81 -13.49
CA GLY A 403 -22.04 20.96 -14.83
C GLY A 403 -21.62 22.39 -15.20
N ALA A 404 -22.19 23.40 -14.56
CA ALA A 404 -21.77 24.80 -14.70
C ALA A 404 -20.53 25.14 -13.86
N ASN A 405 -20.19 24.32 -12.86
CA ASN A 405 -19.00 24.49 -12.04
C ASN A 405 -17.76 23.92 -12.76
N ARG A 406 -16.97 24.80 -13.34
CA ARG A 406 -15.79 24.41 -14.15
C ARG A 406 -14.73 23.65 -13.35
N ASP A 407 -14.50 24.01 -12.09
CA ASP A 407 -13.47 23.39 -11.26
C ASP A 407 -13.91 21.99 -10.85
N PHE A 408 -15.16 21.83 -10.42
CA PHE A 408 -15.75 20.52 -10.15
C PHE A 408 -15.67 19.59 -11.37
N MET A 409 -16.11 20.08 -12.54
CA MET A 409 -16.11 19.29 -13.77
C MET A 409 -14.70 18.90 -14.20
N ARG A 410 -13.72 19.79 -14.05
CA ARG A 410 -12.33 19.53 -14.37
C ARG A 410 -11.71 18.50 -13.42
N ALA A 411 -11.96 18.63 -12.12
CA ALA A 411 -11.47 17.67 -11.12
C ALA A 411 -12.08 16.27 -11.33
N LEU A 412 -13.40 16.20 -11.57
CA LEU A 412 -14.08 14.93 -11.85
C LEU A 412 -13.59 14.29 -13.15
N CYS A 413 -13.41 15.09 -14.22
CA CYS A 413 -12.85 14.61 -15.47
C CYS A 413 -11.49 14.00 -15.25
N ARG A 414 -10.57 14.74 -14.64
CA ARG A 414 -9.22 14.27 -14.33
C ARG A 414 -9.24 12.96 -13.56
N SER A 415 -10.02 12.86 -12.48
CA SER A 415 -10.06 11.65 -11.65
C SER A 415 -10.67 10.44 -12.39
N LYS A 416 -11.59 10.64 -13.35
CA LYS A 416 -12.25 9.54 -14.06
C LYS A 416 -11.54 9.10 -15.34
N THR A 417 -10.72 9.98 -15.92
CA THR A 417 -9.99 9.71 -17.17
C THR A 417 -8.47 9.64 -16.98
N GLN A 418 -8.02 9.43 -15.74
CA GLN A 418 -6.62 9.17 -15.45
C GLN A 418 -6.24 7.77 -15.90
N VAL A 419 -5.24 7.68 -16.78
CA VAL A 419 -4.71 6.41 -17.27
C VAL A 419 -3.99 5.69 -16.13
N GLN A 420 -4.33 4.45 -15.90
CA GLN A 420 -3.71 3.58 -14.92
C GLN A 420 -2.86 2.50 -15.59
N ALA A 421 -1.83 2.06 -14.89
CA ALA A 421 -0.99 0.95 -15.34
C ALA A 421 -0.44 0.18 -14.14
N GLY A 422 -0.29 -1.12 -14.32
CA GLY A 422 0.47 -1.99 -13.42
C GLY A 422 1.61 -2.66 -14.17
N PHE A 423 2.73 -2.89 -13.49
CA PHE A 423 3.86 -3.63 -14.03
C PHE A 423 4.49 -4.52 -12.95
N VAL A 424 4.82 -5.76 -13.30
CA VAL A 424 5.56 -6.66 -12.43
C VAL A 424 6.53 -7.51 -13.23
N ALA A 425 7.72 -7.75 -12.65
CA ALA A 425 8.72 -8.65 -13.20
C ALA A 425 9.19 -9.64 -12.13
N LEU A 426 9.37 -10.91 -12.51
CA LEU A 426 9.86 -11.98 -11.65
C LEU A 426 10.85 -12.92 -12.35
N ASP A 427 11.73 -13.53 -11.56
CA ASP A 427 12.61 -14.60 -12.01
C ASP A 427 11.84 -15.94 -12.02
N PRO A 428 11.61 -16.56 -13.18
CA PRO A 428 10.78 -17.77 -13.27
C PRO A 428 11.39 -18.98 -12.57
N ARG A 429 12.71 -18.98 -12.32
CA ARG A 429 13.45 -20.12 -11.76
C ARG A 429 13.26 -20.27 -10.25
N ASN A 430 13.04 -19.15 -9.56
CA ASN A 430 12.97 -19.10 -8.09
C ASN A 430 11.80 -18.28 -7.54
N GLY A 431 10.95 -17.73 -8.41
CA GLY A 431 9.79 -16.92 -8.03
C GLY A 431 10.10 -15.52 -7.50
N GLN A 432 11.36 -15.08 -7.47
CA GLN A 432 11.75 -13.80 -6.90
C GLN A 432 11.19 -12.62 -7.71
N ILE A 433 10.42 -11.76 -7.03
CA ILE A 433 9.90 -10.52 -7.62
C ILE A 433 11.06 -9.54 -7.75
N ARG A 434 11.32 -9.05 -8.96
CA ARG A 434 12.46 -8.18 -9.28
C ARG A 434 12.09 -6.72 -9.45
N ALA A 435 10.86 -6.43 -9.90
CA ALA A 435 10.32 -5.09 -10.00
C ALA A 435 8.80 -5.10 -9.81
N TRP A 436 8.25 -4.00 -9.26
CA TRP A 436 6.83 -3.87 -8.95
C TRP A 436 6.40 -2.40 -9.02
N VAL A 437 5.54 -2.07 -9.97
CA VAL A 437 4.94 -0.75 -10.12
C VAL A 437 3.42 -0.91 -10.11
N GLY A 438 2.75 -0.46 -9.05
CA GLY A 438 1.31 -0.67 -8.87
C GLY A 438 0.43 0.39 -9.51
N SER A 439 0.95 1.59 -9.73
CA SER A 439 0.32 2.69 -10.47
C SER A 439 1.40 3.60 -11.06
N PRO A 440 1.06 4.50 -11.99
CA PRO A 440 2.00 5.48 -12.53
C PRO A 440 2.53 6.45 -11.47
N ASP A 441 1.67 6.88 -10.55
CA ASP A 441 2.01 7.78 -9.44
C ASP A 441 1.34 7.27 -8.16
N PHE A 442 2.16 6.90 -7.17
CA PHE A 442 1.67 6.44 -5.87
C PHE A 442 0.99 7.54 -5.04
N GLY A 443 1.40 8.80 -5.24
CA GLY A 443 0.83 9.94 -4.51
C GLY A 443 -0.61 10.22 -4.93
N ASP A 444 -0.89 10.14 -6.22
CA ASP A 444 -2.20 10.33 -6.81
C ASP A 444 -3.08 9.06 -6.69
N GLU A 445 -2.48 7.87 -6.90
CA GLU A 445 -3.21 6.59 -6.91
C GLU A 445 -2.45 5.51 -6.11
N PRO A 446 -2.75 5.37 -4.81
CA PRO A 446 -2.14 4.34 -3.95
C PRO A 446 -2.71 2.93 -4.18
N PHE A 447 -3.72 2.77 -5.03
CA PHE A 447 -4.31 1.47 -5.35
C PHE A 447 -3.35 0.64 -6.23
N ASP A 448 -3.09 -0.59 -5.82
CA ASP A 448 -2.10 -1.46 -6.46
C ASP A 448 -2.72 -2.31 -7.58
N HIS A 449 -2.50 -1.91 -8.83
CA HIS A 449 -3.00 -2.62 -10.01
C HIS A 449 -2.27 -3.94 -10.29
N VAL A 450 -1.20 -4.28 -9.57
CA VAL A 450 -0.53 -5.57 -9.69
C VAL A 450 -1.21 -6.65 -8.84
N GLN A 451 -1.62 -6.31 -7.60
CA GLN A 451 -2.14 -7.27 -6.62
C GLN A 451 -3.61 -7.08 -6.28
N GLN A 452 -4.10 -5.83 -6.25
CA GLN A 452 -5.46 -5.53 -5.78
C GLN A 452 -6.46 -5.50 -6.94
N ALA A 453 -6.07 -4.95 -8.10
CA ALA A 453 -6.92 -4.93 -9.28
C ALA A 453 -7.11 -6.35 -9.85
N ARG A 454 -8.35 -6.68 -10.13
CA ARG A 454 -8.71 -7.84 -10.95
C ARG A 454 -9.33 -7.34 -12.24
N ARG A 455 -8.65 -7.63 -13.36
CA ARG A 455 -9.03 -7.21 -14.70
C ARG A 455 -9.11 -8.40 -15.63
N GLN A 456 -9.95 -8.30 -16.64
CA GLN A 456 -10.05 -9.34 -17.66
C GLN A 456 -8.73 -9.43 -18.43
N PRO A 457 -8.06 -10.60 -18.46
CA PRO A 457 -6.77 -10.75 -19.14
C PRO A 457 -6.89 -10.79 -20.67
N GLY A 458 -8.09 -10.89 -21.19
CA GLY A 458 -8.29 -10.98 -22.62
C GLY A 458 -7.50 -12.14 -23.24
N SER A 459 -6.92 -11.90 -24.41
CA SER A 459 -6.14 -12.90 -25.14
C SER A 459 -4.85 -13.37 -24.46
N THR A 460 -4.41 -12.75 -23.34
CA THR A 460 -3.31 -13.32 -22.54
C THR A 460 -3.72 -14.62 -21.82
N PHE A 461 -5.01 -14.94 -21.76
CA PHE A 461 -5.49 -16.21 -21.22
C PHE A 461 -5.36 -17.40 -22.20
N LYS A 462 -5.23 -17.15 -23.51
CA LYS A 462 -5.14 -18.20 -24.55
C LYS A 462 -4.05 -19.24 -24.30
N PRO A 463 -2.84 -18.91 -23.82
CA PRO A 463 -1.81 -19.90 -23.56
C PRO A 463 -2.22 -21.03 -22.62
N PHE A 464 -3.18 -20.83 -21.72
CA PHE A 464 -3.71 -21.92 -20.88
C PHE A 464 -4.52 -22.95 -21.71
N VAL A 465 -5.29 -22.47 -22.69
CA VAL A 465 -6.05 -23.35 -23.57
C VAL A 465 -5.12 -24.15 -24.47
N TYR A 466 -4.12 -23.48 -25.07
CA TYR A 466 -3.12 -24.14 -25.91
C TYR A 466 -2.20 -25.06 -25.08
N GLY A 467 -1.84 -24.67 -23.87
CA GLY A 467 -1.07 -25.50 -22.95
C GLY A 467 -1.79 -26.80 -22.59
N ALA A 468 -3.13 -26.76 -22.38
CA ALA A 468 -3.95 -27.94 -22.17
C ALA A 468 -3.94 -28.86 -23.38
N ALA A 469 -4.12 -28.29 -24.57
CA ALA A 469 -4.11 -29.04 -25.84
C ALA A 469 -2.76 -29.71 -26.12
N PHE A 470 -1.65 -29.00 -25.92
CA PHE A 470 -0.32 -29.57 -26.10
C PHE A 470 0.03 -30.61 -25.06
N ALA A 471 -0.54 -30.50 -23.85
CA ALA A 471 -0.41 -31.56 -22.82
C ALA A 471 -1.15 -32.84 -23.19
N ASP A 472 -2.24 -32.75 -23.95
CA ASP A 472 -3.00 -33.88 -24.49
C ASP A 472 -2.44 -34.45 -25.78
N GLY A 473 -1.35 -33.86 -26.30
CA GLY A 473 -0.62 -34.40 -27.47
C GLY A 473 -0.94 -33.71 -28.80
N LEU A 474 -1.77 -32.65 -28.82
CA LEU A 474 -1.91 -31.84 -30.01
C LEU A 474 -0.58 -31.18 -30.37
N ARG A 475 -0.38 -30.92 -31.67
CA ARG A 475 0.87 -30.36 -32.21
C ARG A 475 0.63 -28.93 -32.73
N PRO A 476 1.65 -28.09 -32.77
CA PRO A 476 1.55 -26.75 -33.36
C PRO A 476 1.02 -26.71 -34.81
N ASP A 477 1.29 -27.75 -35.57
CA ASP A 477 0.91 -27.87 -36.98
C ASP A 477 -0.51 -28.48 -37.18
N ASP A 478 -1.17 -28.96 -36.12
CA ASP A 478 -2.55 -29.39 -36.18
C ASP A 478 -3.43 -28.21 -36.52
N THR A 479 -4.51 -28.48 -37.31
CA THR A 479 -5.32 -27.44 -37.90
C THR A 479 -6.78 -27.49 -37.45
N PHE A 480 -7.37 -26.31 -37.29
CA PHE A 480 -8.82 -26.11 -37.17
C PHE A 480 -9.30 -25.19 -38.29
N VAL A 481 -10.53 -25.39 -38.78
CA VAL A 481 -11.08 -24.54 -39.85
C VAL A 481 -11.47 -23.18 -39.28
N ASP A 482 -10.95 -22.10 -39.87
CA ASP A 482 -11.33 -20.73 -39.53
C ASP A 482 -12.73 -20.41 -40.05
N ARG A 483 -13.73 -20.68 -39.23
CA ARG A 483 -15.16 -20.50 -39.52
C ARG A 483 -15.89 -19.83 -38.38
N ASN A 484 -17.05 -19.29 -38.62
CA ASN A 484 -17.95 -18.83 -37.56
C ASN A 484 -18.34 -19.99 -36.65
N VAL A 485 -18.23 -19.76 -35.33
CA VAL A 485 -18.53 -20.73 -34.31
C VAL A 485 -19.68 -20.24 -33.45
N ALA A 486 -20.59 -21.11 -33.13
CA ALA A 486 -21.71 -20.88 -32.23
C ALA A 486 -21.66 -21.94 -31.10
N ILE A 487 -21.32 -21.52 -29.90
CA ILE A 487 -21.12 -22.42 -28.74
C ILE A 487 -22.30 -22.19 -27.78
N PRO A 488 -23.16 -23.19 -27.54
CA PRO A 488 -24.21 -23.08 -26.55
C PRO A 488 -23.61 -22.88 -25.16
N LEU A 489 -24.12 -21.88 -24.43
CA LEU A 489 -23.77 -21.64 -23.01
C LEU A 489 -24.81 -22.31 -22.10
N ASP A 490 -26.08 -22.19 -22.46
CA ASP A 490 -27.24 -22.81 -21.82
C ASP A 490 -28.38 -23.01 -22.85
N ALA A 491 -29.60 -23.29 -22.39
CA ALA A 491 -30.77 -23.53 -23.26
C ALA A 491 -31.20 -22.29 -24.08
N HIS A 492 -30.77 -21.08 -23.68
CA HIS A 492 -31.25 -19.81 -24.27
C HIS A 492 -30.11 -18.92 -24.77
N ALA A 493 -28.85 -19.19 -24.38
CA ALA A 493 -27.69 -18.36 -24.71
C ALA A 493 -26.69 -19.10 -25.59
N VAL A 494 -26.25 -18.44 -26.65
CA VAL A 494 -25.22 -18.95 -27.58
C VAL A 494 -24.10 -17.91 -27.69
N TRP A 495 -22.89 -18.33 -27.39
CA TRP A 495 -21.72 -17.50 -27.55
C TRP A 495 -21.15 -17.62 -28.97
N ARG A 496 -20.89 -16.48 -29.60
CA ARG A 496 -20.33 -16.37 -30.94
C ARG A 496 -19.07 -15.52 -30.93
N PRO A 497 -17.89 -16.13 -30.73
CA PRO A 497 -16.62 -15.40 -30.77
C PRO A 497 -16.37 -14.85 -32.19
N THR A 498 -15.91 -13.59 -32.25
CA THR A 498 -15.55 -12.91 -33.49
C THR A 498 -14.05 -12.57 -33.48
N ASP A 499 -13.45 -12.47 -34.66
CA ASP A 499 -12.14 -11.87 -34.91
C ASP A 499 -12.33 -10.56 -35.67
N ALA A 500 -11.33 -9.69 -35.67
CA ALA A 500 -11.34 -8.45 -36.45
C ALA A 500 -11.49 -8.71 -37.98
N GLU A 501 -10.91 -9.84 -38.43
CA GLU A 501 -10.99 -10.25 -39.81
C GLU A 501 -12.11 -11.29 -40.03
N PRO A 502 -12.78 -11.27 -41.22
CA PRO A 502 -13.79 -12.28 -41.54
C PRO A 502 -13.19 -13.70 -41.57
N PRO A 503 -14.00 -14.75 -41.41
CA PRO A 503 -13.53 -16.12 -41.50
C PRO A 503 -13.06 -16.46 -42.91
N THR A 504 -11.90 -17.15 -42.98
CA THR A 504 -11.32 -17.54 -44.29
C THR A 504 -11.93 -18.80 -44.87
N GLY A 505 -12.57 -19.63 -44.06
CA GLY A 505 -13.04 -20.98 -44.41
C GLY A 505 -11.92 -22.01 -44.59
N LEU A 506 -10.66 -21.64 -44.39
CA LEU A 506 -9.50 -22.51 -44.61
C LEU A 506 -9.00 -23.11 -43.28
N PRO A 507 -8.32 -24.27 -43.32
CA PRO A 507 -7.59 -24.79 -42.20
C PRO A 507 -6.47 -23.81 -41.75
N MET A 508 -6.37 -23.55 -40.46
CA MET A 508 -5.33 -22.72 -39.82
C MET A 508 -4.63 -23.54 -38.77
N THR A 509 -3.30 -23.47 -38.71
CA THR A 509 -2.49 -24.17 -37.71
C THR A 509 -2.69 -23.57 -36.32
N LEU A 510 -2.55 -24.38 -35.25
CA LEU A 510 -2.57 -23.88 -33.88
C LEU A 510 -1.45 -22.85 -33.65
N ARG A 511 -0.29 -22.99 -34.31
CA ARG A 511 0.80 -22.04 -34.29
C ARG A 511 0.38 -20.67 -34.82
N ASP A 512 -0.18 -20.62 -36.01
CA ASP A 512 -0.63 -19.35 -36.63
C ASP A 512 -1.80 -18.73 -35.85
N ALA A 513 -2.70 -19.57 -35.36
CA ALA A 513 -3.84 -19.13 -34.59
C ALA A 513 -3.43 -18.44 -33.26
N LEU A 514 -2.41 -18.97 -32.54
CA LEU A 514 -1.90 -18.32 -31.34
C LEU A 514 -1.05 -17.09 -31.67
N ALA A 515 -0.20 -17.15 -32.71
CA ALA A 515 0.65 -16.05 -33.16
C ALA A 515 -0.18 -14.80 -33.52
N HIS A 516 -1.28 -14.99 -34.24
CA HIS A 516 -2.20 -13.92 -34.66
C HIS A 516 -3.43 -13.79 -33.74
N SER A 517 -3.42 -14.49 -32.59
CA SER A 517 -4.44 -14.35 -31.53
C SER A 517 -5.90 -14.63 -31.99
N ARG A 518 -6.14 -15.64 -32.86
CA ARG A 518 -7.44 -15.94 -33.44
C ARG A 518 -8.44 -16.45 -32.41
N ASN A 519 -9.57 -15.74 -32.25
CA ASN A 519 -10.59 -16.03 -31.25
C ASN A 519 -11.38 -17.30 -31.62
N ARG A 520 -11.80 -17.41 -32.90
CA ARG A 520 -12.61 -18.52 -33.41
C ARG A 520 -11.88 -19.86 -33.27
N ILE A 521 -10.58 -19.92 -33.53
CA ILE A 521 -9.78 -21.14 -33.38
C ILE A 521 -9.62 -21.46 -31.89
N THR A 522 -9.29 -20.48 -31.06
CA THR A 522 -9.14 -20.69 -29.60
C THR A 522 -10.46 -21.17 -28.96
N ALA A 523 -11.61 -20.66 -29.41
CA ALA A 523 -12.92 -21.12 -28.92
C ALA A 523 -13.20 -22.58 -29.28
N GLN A 524 -12.86 -23.01 -30.51
CA GLN A 524 -12.98 -24.41 -30.94
C GLN A 524 -12.03 -25.28 -30.10
N LEU A 525 -10.81 -24.84 -29.84
CA LEU A 525 -9.84 -25.55 -29.00
C LEU A 525 -10.32 -25.65 -27.55
N MET A 526 -10.91 -24.57 -26.99
CA MET A 526 -11.52 -24.61 -25.65
C MET A 526 -12.68 -25.59 -25.56
N GLN A 527 -13.46 -25.70 -26.63
CA GLN A 527 -14.57 -26.66 -26.70
C GLN A 527 -14.04 -28.11 -26.74
N HIS A 528 -12.92 -28.34 -27.43
CA HIS A 528 -12.22 -29.63 -27.49
C HIS A 528 -11.67 -30.04 -26.12
N GLU A 529 -10.98 -29.13 -25.41
CA GLU A 529 -10.31 -29.36 -24.14
C GLU A 529 -11.28 -29.42 -22.94
N GLY A 530 -12.34 -28.65 -23.00
CA GLY A 530 -13.28 -28.41 -21.91
C GLY A 530 -12.81 -27.35 -20.89
N PRO A 531 -13.70 -26.40 -20.55
CA PRO A 531 -13.36 -25.26 -19.67
C PRO A 531 -12.83 -25.66 -18.28
N ALA A 532 -13.41 -26.71 -17.69
CA ALA A 532 -13.00 -27.16 -16.35
C ALA A 532 -11.54 -27.64 -16.30
N LYS A 533 -11.02 -28.25 -17.38
CA LYS A 533 -9.63 -28.68 -17.48
C LYS A 533 -8.69 -27.48 -17.58
N VAL A 534 -9.06 -26.49 -18.40
CA VAL A 534 -8.29 -25.26 -18.58
C VAL A 534 -8.23 -24.47 -17.27
N VAL A 535 -9.32 -24.39 -16.50
CA VAL A 535 -9.34 -23.77 -15.16
C VAL A 535 -8.38 -24.48 -14.21
N ARG A 536 -8.40 -25.83 -14.16
CA ARG A 536 -7.46 -26.59 -13.32
C ARG A 536 -6.01 -26.31 -13.69
N LEU A 537 -5.72 -26.26 -14.98
CA LEU A 537 -4.36 -25.96 -15.47
C LEU A 537 -3.95 -24.53 -15.09
N ALA A 538 -4.79 -23.51 -15.34
CA ALA A 538 -4.51 -22.12 -15.00
C ALA A 538 -4.22 -21.96 -13.50
N ARG A 539 -5.01 -22.64 -12.62
CA ARG A 539 -4.75 -22.65 -11.17
C ARG A 539 -3.43 -23.33 -10.81
N ALA A 540 -3.12 -24.47 -11.42
CA ALA A 540 -1.84 -25.15 -11.20
C ALA A 540 -0.65 -24.29 -11.63
N MET A 541 -0.81 -23.52 -12.70
CA MET A 541 0.23 -22.64 -13.22
C MET A 541 0.41 -21.32 -12.44
N GLY A 542 -0.53 -20.94 -11.55
CA GLY A 542 -0.34 -19.75 -10.68
C GLY A 542 -1.54 -18.82 -10.56
N VAL A 543 -2.66 -19.03 -11.29
CA VAL A 543 -3.90 -18.24 -11.11
C VAL A 543 -4.69 -18.85 -9.93
N ARG A 544 -4.28 -18.54 -8.70
CA ARG A 544 -4.76 -19.23 -7.48
C ARG A 544 -5.71 -18.40 -6.63
N GLU A 545 -5.57 -17.07 -6.64
CA GLU A 545 -6.33 -16.13 -5.78
C GLU A 545 -7.60 -15.61 -6.48
N SER A 546 -7.57 -15.50 -7.81
CA SER A 546 -8.69 -15.01 -8.60
C SER A 546 -9.69 -16.13 -8.91
N PRO A 547 -11.01 -15.89 -8.80
CA PRO A 547 -12.01 -16.85 -9.23
C PRO A 547 -12.00 -17.01 -10.75
N LEU A 548 -12.04 -18.24 -11.22
CA LEU A 548 -12.15 -18.58 -12.64
C LEU A 548 -13.45 -19.33 -12.90
N ASP A 549 -14.26 -18.81 -13.79
CA ASP A 549 -15.51 -19.43 -14.22
C ASP A 549 -15.23 -20.46 -15.31
N ALA A 550 -15.68 -21.71 -15.11
CA ALA A 550 -15.47 -22.78 -16.07
C ALA A 550 -16.49 -22.72 -17.21
N VAL A 551 -16.43 -21.64 -17.99
CA VAL A 551 -17.32 -21.36 -19.13
C VAL A 551 -16.52 -21.26 -20.45
N PRO A 552 -17.13 -21.54 -21.62
CA PRO A 552 -16.42 -21.48 -22.89
C PRO A 552 -15.77 -20.12 -23.20
N SER A 553 -16.38 -19.02 -22.80
CA SER A 553 -15.86 -17.66 -23.02
C SER A 553 -14.57 -17.37 -22.24
N LEU A 554 -14.23 -18.17 -21.22
CA LEU A 554 -12.93 -18.09 -20.53
C LEU A 554 -11.76 -18.27 -21.49
N ALA A 555 -11.95 -18.89 -22.65
CA ALA A 555 -10.98 -18.97 -23.74
C ALA A 555 -10.42 -17.60 -24.15
N LEU A 556 -11.21 -16.56 -23.99
CA LEU A 556 -10.86 -15.16 -24.30
C LEU A 556 -10.61 -14.32 -23.05
N GLY A 557 -10.45 -14.95 -21.88
CA GLY A 557 -10.09 -14.29 -20.64
C GLY A 557 -11.19 -13.45 -20.02
N THR A 558 -12.43 -13.96 -19.98
CA THR A 558 -13.57 -13.24 -19.40
C THR A 558 -13.59 -13.19 -17.87
N SER A 559 -12.87 -14.09 -17.16
CA SER A 559 -12.74 -14.04 -15.70
C SER A 559 -11.65 -13.07 -15.29
N PRO A 560 -11.95 -12.07 -14.42
CA PRO A 560 -10.97 -11.10 -13.98
C PRO A 560 -9.89 -11.74 -13.09
N VAL A 561 -8.63 -11.38 -13.34
CA VAL A 561 -7.43 -11.89 -12.63
C VAL A 561 -6.47 -10.76 -12.27
N THR A 562 -5.53 -11.01 -11.36
CA THR A 562 -4.47 -10.04 -11.04
C THR A 562 -3.30 -10.14 -12.02
N LEU A 563 -2.60 -9.02 -12.21
CA LEU A 563 -1.39 -9.00 -13.06
C LEU A 563 -0.30 -9.92 -12.47
N LYS A 564 -0.14 -9.95 -11.15
CA LYS A 564 0.81 -10.84 -10.46
C LYS A 564 0.56 -12.31 -10.82
N GLU A 565 -0.69 -12.77 -10.76
CA GLU A 565 -1.03 -14.15 -11.07
C GLU A 565 -0.74 -14.51 -12.53
N MET A 566 -1.06 -13.61 -13.46
CA MET A 566 -0.79 -13.83 -14.88
C MET A 566 0.71 -13.90 -15.17
N VAL A 567 1.52 -12.99 -14.65
CA VAL A 567 2.97 -12.99 -14.84
C VAL A 567 3.60 -14.21 -14.18
N SER A 568 3.11 -14.64 -13.00
CA SER A 568 3.54 -15.87 -12.33
C SER A 568 3.22 -17.11 -13.16
N ALA A 569 2.03 -17.18 -13.76
CA ALA A 569 1.64 -18.28 -14.62
C ALA A 569 2.46 -18.38 -15.91
N TYR A 570 2.86 -17.23 -16.48
CA TYR A 570 3.81 -17.19 -17.59
C TYR A 570 5.23 -17.59 -17.12
N GLY A 571 5.58 -17.29 -15.86
CA GLY A 571 6.77 -17.82 -15.21
C GLY A 571 6.81 -19.35 -15.23
N THR A 572 5.68 -19.98 -15.00
CA THR A 572 5.53 -21.45 -15.08
C THR A 572 5.82 -21.97 -16.50
N ILE A 573 5.35 -21.27 -17.54
CA ILE A 573 5.66 -21.64 -18.94
C ILE A 573 7.16 -21.50 -19.20
N ALA A 574 7.75 -20.35 -18.84
CA ALA A 574 9.19 -20.09 -19.03
C ALA A 574 10.08 -21.07 -18.24
N ASN A 575 9.61 -21.56 -17.09
CA ASN A 575 10.28 -22.53 -16.23
C ASN A 575 9.91 -23.98 -16.57
N ARG A 576 9.71 -24.27 -17.84
CA ARG A 576 9.45 -25.65 -18.34
C ARG A 576 8.29 -26.35 -17.63
N GLY A 577 7.24 -25.60 -17.29
CA GLY A 577 6.03 -26.10 -16.65
C GLY A 577 6.13 -26.29 -15.12
N MET A 578 7.19 -25.76 -14.50
CA MET A 578 7.34 -25.74 -13.04
C MET A 578 6.87 -24.42 -12.49
N TYR A 579 5.82 -24.44 -11.69
CA TYR A 579 5.35 -23.30 -10.92
C TYR A 579 6.26 -23.07 -9.71
N VAL A 580 6.63 -21.82 -9.47
CA VAL A 580 7.28 -21.38 -8.23
C VAL A 580 6.48 -20.21 -7.67
N GLU A 581 6.12 -20.30 -6.40
CA GLU A 581 5.35 -19.25 -5.74
C GLU A 581 6.16 -17.93 -5.70
N PRO A 582 5.55 -16.77 -6.00
CA PRO A 582 6.23 -15.48 -5.95
C PRO A 582 6.78 -15.15 -4.56
N GLN A 583 8.05 -14.81 -4.48
CA GLN A 583 8.77 -14.49 -3.25
C GLN A 583 9.17 -13.02 -3.19
N MET A 584 8.92 -12.37 -2.03
CA MET A 584 9.23 -10.95 -1.78
C MET A 584 10.46 -10.75 -0.89
N VAL A 585 10.71 -11.67 0.05
CA VAL A 585 11.75 -11.55 1.09
C VAL A 585 12.65 -12.75 1.08
N THR A 586 13.95 -12.54 1.16
CA THR A 586 14.95 -13.61 1.26
C THR A 586 15.41 -13.84 2.69
N ARG A 587 15.55 -12.77 3.51
CA ARG A 587 15.93 -12.89 4.92
C ARG A 587 15.61 -11.63 5.71
N ILE A 588 15.54 -11.77 7.02
CA ILE A 588 15.43 -10.70 7.99
C ILE A 588 16.63 -10.80 8.92
N GLU A 589 17.32 -9.68 9.11
CA GLU A 589 18.48 -9.51 9.96
C GLU A 589 18.14 -8.50 11.07
N ASP A 590 18.85 -8.55 12.20
CA ASP A 590 18.86 -7.44 13.13
C ASP A 590 19.85 -6.35 12.66
N HIS A 591 19.94 -5.26 13.42
CA HIS A 591 20.81 -4.13 13.09
C HIS A 591 22.32 -4.46 13.16
N ASP A 592 22.70 -5.55 13.80
CA ASP A 592 24.08 -6.03 13.89
C ASP A 592 24.41 -7.04 12.76
N GLY A 593 23.46 -7.31 11.88
CA GLY A 593 23.60 -8.23 10.73
C GLY A 593 23.40 -9.71 11.09
N LYS A 594 22.92 -10.02 12.30
CA LYS A 594 22.57 -11.38 12.68
C LYS A 594 21.28 -11.80 11.99
N VAL A 595 21.30 -12.93 11.31
CA VAL A 595 20.11 -13.47 10.62
C VAL A 595 19.09 -13.96 11.64
N LEU A 596 17.90 -13.35 11.63
CA LEU A 596 16.75 -13.73 12.47
C LEU A 596 15.86 -14.74 11.76
N ALA A 597 15.66 -14.60 10.47
CA ALA A 597 14.93 -15.54 9.63
C ALA A 597 15.52 -15.55 8.22
N ALA A 598 15.54 -16.73 7.60
CA ALA A 598 15.89 -16.91 6.19
C ALA A 598 14.77 -17.65 5.48
N PHE A 599 14.42 -17.18 4.28
CA PHE A 599 13.36 -17.73 3.46
C PHE A 599 13.96 -18.31 2.18
N ALA A 600 14.03 -19.63 2.11
CA ALA A 600 14.43 -20.32 0.89
C ALA A 600 13.40 -20.08 -0.21
N SER A 601 13.82 -20.18 -1.47
CA SER A 601 12.87 -20.17 -2.59
C SER A 601 11.87 -21.32 -2.43
N PRO A 602 10.56 -21.07 -2.64
CA PRO A 602 9.55 -22.09 -2.58
C PRO A 602 9.88 -23.28 -3.49
N PRO A 603 9.57 -24.53 -3.10
CA PRO A 603 9.82 -25.67 -3.92
C PRO A 603 8.99 -25.60 -5.21
N PRO A 604 9.57 -25.92 -6.39
CA PRO A 604 8.84 -25.88 -7.64
C PRO A 604 7.81 -27.01 -7.73
N GLU A 605 6.60 -26.70 -8.21
CA GLU A 605 5.49 -27.63 -8.41
C GLU A 605 5.29 -27.91 -9.91
N ARG A 606 5.14 -29.17 -10.30
CA ARG A 606 4.83 -29.52 -11.70
C ARG A 606 3.39 -29.17 -12.04
N ALA A 607 3.19 -28.12 -12.84
CA ALA A 607 1.87 -27.65 -13.28
C ALA A 607 1.55 -28.09 -14.73
N LEU A 608 2.57 -28.13 -15.61
CA LEU A 608 2.43 -28.50 -17.01
C LEU A 608 3.56 -29.46 -17.39
N PRO A 609 3.31 -30.49 -18.22
CA PRO A 609 4.39 -31.33 -18.76
C PRO A 609 5.45 -30.51 -19.46
N ALA A 610 6.74 -30.87 -19.27
CA ALA A 610 7.85 -30.08 -19.79
C ALA A 610 7.83 -29.92 -21.34
N ASN A 611 7.46 -30.99 -22.06
CA ASN A 611 7.33 -30.95 -23.51
C ASN A 611 6.21 -29.98 -23.96
N ALA A 612 5.06 -29.98 -23.26
CA ALA A 612 3.97 -29.04 -23.56
C ALA A 612 4.36 -27.60 -23.30
N ALA A 613 5.09 -27.33 -22.18
CA ALA A 613 5.61 -25.99 -21.88
C ALA A 613 6.62 -25.52 -22.94
N LEU A 614 7.55 -26.37 -23.36
CA LEU A 614 8.53 -26.06 -24.41
C LEU A 614 7.86 -25.81 -25.76
N THR A 615 6.85 -26.62 -26.11
CA THR A 615 6.03 -26.42 -27.32
C THR A 615 5.31 -25.08 -27.27
N LEU A 616 4.74 -24.73 -26.11
CA LEU A 616 4.03 -23.47 -25.92
C LEU A 616 5.00 -22.27 -26.04
N VAL A 617 6.19 -22.33 -25.44
CA VAL A 617 7.25 -21.30 -25.62
C VAL A 617 7.61 -21.15 -27.09
N ASP A 618 7.80 -22.24 -27.82
CA ASP A 618 8.12 -22.22 -29.24
C ASP A 618 7.05 -21.49 -30.08
N VAL A 619 5.79 -21.82 -29.84
CA VAL A 619 4.67 -21.16 -30.54
C VAL A 619 4.56 -19.69 -30.13
N MET A 620 4.80 -19.36 -28.86
CA MET A 620 4.73 -17.98 -28.35
C MET A 620 5.91 -17.11 -28.81
N ARG A 621 7.03 -17.67 -29.29
CA ARG A 621 8.06 -16.91 -30.01
C ARG A 621 7.50 -16.28 -31.28
N ASP A 622 6.66 -17.01 -32.02
CA ASP A 622 6.04 -16.51 -33.24
C ASP A 622 5.10 -15.30 -33.00
N VAL A 623 4.51 -15.19 -31.80
CA VAL A 623 3.75 -13.98 -31.43
C VAL A 623 4.66 -12.74 -31.49
N VAL A 624 5.91 -12.86 -31.05
CA VAL A 624 6.90 -11.79 -31.01
C VAL A 624 7.63 -11.62 -32.35
N ASP A 625 7.87 -12.71 -33.06
CA ASP A 625 8.65 -12.67 -34.31
C ASP A 625 7.82 -12.19 -35.51
N ARG A 626 6.53 -12.56 -35.59
CA ARG A 626 5.66 -12.28 -36.75
C ARG A 626 4.18 -12.06 -36.42
N GLY A 627 3.81 -12.12 -35.15
CA GLY A 627 2.44 -12.01 -34.67
C GLY A 627 2.12 -10.64 -34.05
N THR A 628 1.17 -10.64 -33.12
CA THR A 628 0.64 -9.42 -32.49
C THR A 628 1.64 -8.68 -31.59
N GLY A 629 2.75 -9.30 -31.21
CA GLY A 629 3.84 -8.73 -30.44
C GLY A 629 5.07 -8.34 -31.25
N ALA A 630 4.99 -8.24 -32.58
CA ALA A 630 6.12 -8.05 -33.47
C ALA A 630 6.92 -6.76 -33.22
N ASP A 631 6.33 -5.75 -32.59
CA ASP A 631 7.01 -4.51 -32.20
C ASP A 631 8.19 -4.73 -31.23
N ILE A 632 8.21 -5.82 -30.48
CA ILE A 632 9.37 -6.20 -29.66
C ILE A 632 10.62 -6.34 -30.53
N ARG A 633 10.48 -6.91 -31.75
CA ARG A 633 11.56 -7.01 -32.74
C ARG A 633 11.70 -5.73 -33.55
N ALA A 634 10.60 -5.25 -34.12
CA ALA A 634 10.61 -4.18 -35.11
C ALA A 634 10.96 -2.81 -34.51
N ARG A 635 10.36 -2.49 -33.37
CA ARG A 635 10.50 -1.17 -32.73
C ARG A 635 11.61 -1.14 -31.67
N TYR A 636 11.68 -2.18 -30.82
CA TYR A 636 12.65 -2.22 -29.72
C TYR A 636 13.95 -2.93 -30.07
N GLY A 637 14.03 -3.60 -31.22
CA GLY A 637 15.26 -4.25 -31.69
C GLY A 637 15.74 -5.40 -30.79
N ILE A 638 14.91 -5.91 -29.90
CA ILE A 638 15.25 -6.97 -28.95
C ILE A 638 15.47 -8.26 -29.71
N ARG A 639 16.70 -8.78 -29.70
CA ARG A 639 17.11 -10.03 -30.41
C ARG A 639 17.27 -11.21 -29.46
N ALA A 640 17.18 -10.99 -28.14
CA ALA A 640 17.25 -12.07 -27.17
C ALA A 640 16.15 -13.12 -27.41
N ASP A 641 16.33 -14.33 -26.88
CA ASP A 641 15.33 -15.39 -26.93
C ASP A 641 14.18 -15.05 -25.99
N VAL A 642 13.09 -14.55 -26.57
CA VAL A 642 11.89 -14.12 -25.86
C VAL A 642 10.63 -14.65 -26.54
N ALA A 643 9.62 -14.90 -25.72
CA ALA A 643 8.29 -15.35 -26.13
C ALA A 643 7.24 -14.54 -25.36
N GLY A 644 6.09 -14.24 -25.94
CA GLY A 644 5.13 -13.37 -25.27
C GLY A 644 3.70 -13.49 -25.81
N LYS A 645 2.81 -12.69 -25.23
CA LYS A 645 1.41 -12.61 -25.66
C LYS A 645 0.81 -11.25 -25.34
N THR A 646 0.12 -10.68 -26.32
CA THR A 646 -0.73 -9.50 -26.18
C THR A 646 -2.11 -9.90 -25.69
N GLY A 647 -2.76 -9.04 -24.93
CA GLY A 647 -4.16 -9.15 -24.52
C GLY A 647 -4.90 -7.84 -24.72
N THR A 648 -6.13 -7.94 -25.18
CA THR A 648 -7.06 -6.83 -25.30
C THR A 648 -8.43 -7.35 -24.94
N THR A 649 -9.18 -6.61 -24.15
CA THR A 649 -10.57 -6.93 -23.81
C THR A 649 -11.53 -6.31 -24.83
N GLN A 650 -12.81 -6.66 -24.71
CA GLN A 650 -13.85 -6.01 -25.51
C GLN A 650 -13.83 -4.50 -25.25
N ASP A 651 -14.19 -3.72 -26.25
CA ASP A 651 -14.20 -2.25 -26.24
C ASP A 651 -12.82 -1.62 -25.90
N SER A 652 -11.74 -2.42 -25.98
CA SER A 652 -10.36 -1.97 -25.73
C SER A 652 -10.17 -1.29 -24.37
N ALA A 653 -10.90 -1.77 -23.32
CA ALA A 653 -10.87 -1.23 -21.98
C ALA A 653 -9.61 -1.63 -21.18
N ASP A 654 -9.09 -2.83 -21.43
CA ASP A 654 -7.89 -3.36 -20.80
C ASP A 654 -6.87 -3.81 -21.84
N GLY A 655 -5.67 -3.23 -21.77
CA GLY A 655 -4.52 -3.62 -22.57
C GLY A 655 -3.52 -4.41 -21.74
N TRP A 656 -3.09 -5.58 -22.23
CA TRP A 656 -2.14 -6.46 -21.56
C TRP A 656 -0.99 -6.85 -22.46
N PHE A 657 0.19 -6.98 -21.90
CA PHE A 657 1.30 -7.65 -22.57
C PHE A 657 2.20 -8.34 -21.56
N ILE A 658 2.54 -9.60 -21.81
CA ILE A 658 3.47 -10.37 -20.98
C ILE A 658 4.56 -10.94 -21.88
N LEU A 659 5.83 -10.73 -21.48
CA LEU A 659 7.01 -11.21 -22.19
C LEU A 659 7.84 -12.11 -21.27
N MET A 660 8.24 -13.24 -21.80
CA MET A 660 9.08 -14.23 -21.13
C MET A 660 10.50 -14.19 -21.70
N HIS A 661 11.48 -14.22 -20.82
CA HIS A 661 12.89 -14.45 -21.06
C HIS A 661 13.38 -15.48 -20.03
N ALA A 662 14.45 -16.19 -20.30
CA ALA A 662 14.94 -17.26 -19.43
C ALA A 662 15.23 -16.85 -17.96
N GLN A 663 15.62 -15.59 -17.75
CA GLN A 663 15.95 -15.05 -16.43
C GLN A 663 14.88 -14.15 -15.85
N LEU A 664 13.91 -13.71 -16.65
CA LEU A 664 12.93 -12.73 -16.24
C LEU A 664 11.63 -12.88 -17.03
N VAL A 665 10.51 -12.86 -16.35
CA VAL A 665 9.19 -12.73 -16.97
C VAL A 665 8.58 -11.42 -16.47
N ALA A 666 8.16 -10.56 -17.40
CA ALA A 666 7.57 -9.27 -17.06
C ALA A 666 6.25 -9.05 -17.80
N GLY A 667 5.32 -8.41 -17.13
CA GLY A 667 4.03 -8.08 -17.71
C GLY A 667 3.56 -6.70 -17.29
N ALA A 668 2.77 -6.08 -18.15
CA ALA A 668 2.09 -4.83 -17.91
C ALA A 668 0.60 -4.94 -18.23
N TRP A 669 -0.17 -4.17 -17.48
CA TRP A 669 -1.57 -3.86 -17.75
C TRP A 669 -1.73 -2.34 -17.86
N VAL A 670 -2.61 -1.88 -18.76
CA VAL A 670 -2.99 -0.48 -18.93
C VAL A 670 -4.51 -0.40 -19.08
N GLY A 671 -5.13 0.57 -18.43
CA GLY A 671 -6.56 0.82 -18.50
C GLY A 671 -6.98 2.02 -17.67
N PHE A 672 -8.22 1.99 -17.18
CA PHE A 672 -8.80 3.01 -16.31
C PHE A 672 -9.46 2.33 -15.11
N ASP A 673 -9.74 3.07 -14.05
CA ASP A 673 -10.44 2.53 -12.89
C ASP A 673 -11.85 2.04 -13.24
N ASP A 674 -12.54 2.76 -14.08
CA ASP A 674 -13.84 2.35 -14.64
C ASP A 674 -13.66 1.75 -16.04
N GLY A 675 -14.10 0.50 -16.21
CA GLY A 675 -13.96 -0.23 -17.49
C GLY A 675 -14.79 0.33 -18.66
N HIS A 676 -15.67 1.30 -18.42
CA HIS A 676 -16.38 2.01 -19.49
C HIS A 676 -15.61 3.24 -20.01
N VAL A 677 -14.58 3.65 -19.31
CA VAL A 677 -13.66 4.69 -19.77
C VAL A 677 -12.57 4.03 -20.61
N THR A 678 -12.33 4.54 -21.80
CA THR A 678 -11.35 4.01 -22.75
C THR A 678 -10.49 5.13 -23.34
N LEU A 679 -9.43 4.75 -24.05
CA LEU A 679 -8.59 5.71 -24.80
C LEU A 679 -9.29 6.32 -26.02
N GLY A 680 -10.56 5.97 -26.28
CA GLY A 680 -11.33 6.49 -27.42
C GLY A 680 -10.83 6.01 -28.79
N SER A 681 -9.95 5.01 -28.81
CA SER A 681 -9.33 4.47 -30.01
C SER A 681 -8.99 3.00 -29.79
N ASP A 682 -9.47 2.13 -30.69
CA ASP A 682 -9.13 0.71 -30.67
C ASP A 682 -7.62 0.51 -30.80
N TYR A 683 -6.96 1.27 -31.65
CA TYR A 683 -5.51 1.20 -31.83
C TYR A 683 -4.75 1.42 -30.51
N TRP A 684 -5.05 2.50 -29.79
CA TRP A 684 -4.35 2.80 -28.54
C TRP A 684 -4.79 1.92 -27.36
N GLY A 685 -6.01 1.41 -27.37
CA GLY A 685 -6.52 0.51 -26.34
C GLY A 685 -6.02 -0.93 -26.48
N GLU A 686 -5.54 -1.33 -27.67
CA GLU A 686 -4.93 -2.65 -27.85
C GLU A 686 -3.67 -2.80 -26.99
N GLY A 687 -3.50 -3.99 -26.38
CA GLY A 687 -2.32 -4.31 -25.58
C GLY A 687 -1.00 -4.21 -26.34
N ALA A 688 -1.03 -4.33 -27.67
CA ALA A 688 0.12 -4.10 -28.54
C ALA A 688 0.62 -2.65 -28.53
N HIS A 689 -0.27 -1.68 -28.28
CA HIS A 689 0.03 -0.26 -28.35
C HIS A 689 -0.01 0.45 -27.00
N SER A 690 -0.70 -0.12 -26.00
CA SER A 690 -0.78 0.39 -24.65
C SER A 690 0.25 -0.26 -23.69
N ALA A 691 0.17 -1.57 -23.48
CA ALA A 691 1.00 -2.30 -22.50
C ALA A 691 2.34 -2.80 -23.05
N LEU A 692 2.40 -3.25 -24.31
CA LEU A 692 3.65 -3.72 -24.92
C LEU A 692 4.77 -2.67 -24.89
N PRO A 693 4.51 -1.36 -25.13
CA PRO A 693 5.57 -0.37 -25.03
C PRO A 693 6.23 -0.26 -23.64
N ILE A 694 5.49 -0.47 -22.55
CA ILE A 694 6.06 -0.52 -21.20
C ILE A 694 7.06 -1.66 -21.10
N VAL A 695 6.61 -2.86 -21.44
CA VAL A 695 7.44 -4.07 -21.36
C VAL A 695 8.62 -4.03 -22.33
N GLY A 696 8.41 -3.52 -23.55
CA GLY A 696 9.45 -3.36 -24.56
C GLY A 696 10.55 -2.39 -24.13
N THR A 697 10.17 -1.21 -23.60
CA THR A 697 11.10 -0.22 -23.05
C THR A 697 11.88 -0.80 -21.87
N PHE A 698 11.20 -1.51 -20.98
CA PHE A 698 11.82 -2.16 -19.83
C PHE A 698 12.89 -3.19 -20.26
N TYR A 699 12.54 -4.11 -21.15
CA TYR A 699 13.49 -5.13 -21.62
C TYR A 699 14.66 -4.56 -22.41
N ASP A 700 14.43 -3.57 -23.28
CA ASP A 700 15.49 -2.90 -24.02
C ASP A 700 16.51 -2.25 -23.06
N ALA A 701 16.04 -1.54 -22.04
CA ALA A 701 16.90 -0.93 -21.04
C ALA A 701 17.62 -1.97 -20.17
N ALA A 702 16.93 -3.01 -19.69
CA ALA A 702 17.51 -4.07 -18.85
C ALA A 702 18.59 -4.89 -19.59
N LEU A 703 18.38 -5.17 -20.89
CA LEU A 703 19.35 -5.87 -21.75
C LEU A 703 20.57 -4.99 -22.04
N ARG A 704 20.38 -3.71 -22.37
CA ARG A 704 21.48 -2.75 -22.57
C ARG A 704 22.33 -2.54 -21.32
N ALA A 705 21.67 -2.43 -20.16
CA ALA A 705 22.36 -2.33 -18.87
C ALA A 705 22.98 -3.65 -18.40
N ARG A 706 22.80 -4.75 -19.15
CA ARG A 706 23.28 -6.09 -18.82
C ARG A 706 22.83 -6.59 -17.43
N VAL A 707 21.67 -6.16 -16.99
CA VAL A 707 21.05 -6.69 -15.77
C VAL A 707 20.48 -8.09 -16.01
N ILE A 708 20.10 -8.36 -17.26
CA ILE A 708 19.76 -9.70 -17.76
C ILE A 708 20.68 -10.06 -18.94
N ASP A 709 21.04 -11.35 -19.06
CA ASP A 709 21.94 -11.84 -20.09
C ASP A 709 21.19 -11.98 -21.44
N PRO A 710 21.54 -11.22 -22.48
CA PRO A 710 20.88 -11.31 -23.78
C PRO A 710 21.06 -12.66 -24.48
N ARG A 711 22.01 -13.50 -24.03
CA ARG A 711 22.29 -14.82 -24.60
C ARG A 711 21.56 -15.96 -23.89
N ALA A 712 20.92 -15.68 -22.73
CA ALA A 712 20.18 -16.70 -21.99
C ALA A 712 18.98 -17.19 -22.82
N GLN A 713 18.82 -18.50 -22.90
CA GLN A 713 17.80 -19.15 -23.72
C GLN A 713 16.70 -19.74 -22.86
N LEU A 714 15.44 -19.52 -23.25
CA LEU A 714 14.26 -20.16 -22.67
C LEU A 714 14.31 -21.69 -22.79
N SER A 715 15.00 -22.16 -23.83
CA SER A 715 15.13 -23.58 -24.15
C SER A 715 16.49 -23.84 -24.79
N PRO A 716 17.52 -24.20 -23.98
CA PRO A 716 18.89 -24.44 -24.51
C PRO A 716 18.97 -25.54 -25.56
N ASP A 717 18.07 -26.53 -25.50
CA ASP A 717 18.02 -27.65 -26.44
C ASP A 717 17.28 -27.30 -27.75
N PHE A 718 16.69 -26.13 -27.80
CA PHE A 718 15.96 -25.64 -28.96
C PHE A 718 16.84 -24.64 -29.71
N ARG A 719 17.25 -24.96 -30.94
CA ARG A 719 17.98 -24.02 -31.81
C ARG A 719 17.04 -22.84 -32.11
N PRO A 720 17.38 -21.59 -31.73
CA PRO A 720 16.59 -20.44 -32.11
C PRO A 720 16.47 -20.42 -33.63
N ARG A 721 15.23 -20.36 -34.14
CA ARG A 721 15.03 -19.97 -35.54
C ARG A 721 15.66 -18.59 -35.69
N THR A 722 16.70 -18.45 -36.52
CA THR A 722 17.23 -17.15 -36.87
C THR A 722 16.12 -16.38 -37.54
N TYR A 723 15.66 -15.31 -36.89
CA TYR A 723 14.69 -14.40 -37.51
C TYR A 723 15.30 -13.87 -38.80
N THR A 724 14.79 -14.34 -39.92
CA THR A 724 15.06 -13.77 -41.23
C THR A 724 13.92 -12.77 -41.48
N PRO A 725 14.21 -11.47 -41.48
CA PRO A 725 13.14 -10.50 -41.78
C PRO A 725 12.52 -10.87 -43.13
N PRO A 726 11.18 -10.80 -43.26
CA PRO A 726 10.54 -11.06 -44.53
C PRO A 726 11.19 -10.16 -45.61
N PRO A 727 11.44 -10.67 -46.80
CA PRO A 727 12.04 -9.88 -47.87
C PRO A 727 11.19 -8.63 -48.04
N LYS A 728 11.83 -7.45 -48.00
CA LYS A 728 11.16 -6.18 -48.28
C LYS A 728 10.40 -6.38 -49.60
N ARG A 729 9.09 -6.42 -49.56
CA ARG A 729 8.25 -6.37 -50.74
C ARG A 729 8.58 -5.04 -51.39
N HIS A 730 9.44 -5.07 -52.42
CA HIS A 730 9.55 -3.94 -53.30
C HIS A 730 8.12 -3.68 -53.84
N PRO A 731 7.61 -2.47 -53.75
CA PRO A 731 6.34 -2.17 -54.38
C PRO A 731 6.45 -2.64 -55.81
N ARG A 732 5.55 -3.50 -56.25
CA ARG A 732 5.44 -3.83 -57.67
C ARG A 732 5.26 -2.49 -58.41
N PRO A 733 6.11 -2.20 -59.42
CA PRO A 733 5.95 -0.97 -60.18
C PRO A 733 4.52 -0.92 -60.64
N GLY A 734 3.80 0.11 -60.22
CA GLY A 734 2.42 0.33 -60.65
C GLY A 734 2.38 0.53 -62.16
N LEU A 735 1.29 0.18 -62.81
CA LEU A 735 1.07 0.36 -64.25
C LEU A 735 1.43 1.78 -64.75
N PHE A 736 1.50 2.76 -63.87
CA PHE A 736 1.88 4.15 -64.16
C PHE A 736 3.39 4.45 -64.10
N ASP A 737 4.20 3.60 -63.49
CA ASP A 737 5.68 3.78 -63.50
C ASP A 737 6.29 3.37 -64.87
N TRP A 738 5.60 2.56 -65.61
CA TRP A 738 6.01 2.18 -66.97
C TRP A 738 5.85 3.35 -67.96
N LEU A 739 4.90 4.27 -67.71
CA LEU A 739 4.68 5.44 -68.57
C LEU A 739 5.72 6.58 -68.34
N ARG A 740 6.54 6.54 -67.29
CA ARG A 740 7.62 7.51 -67.06
C ARG A 740 8.94 7.19 -67.77
N LEU A 741 9.07 6.01 -68.37
CA LEU A 741 10.25 5.61 -69.16
C LEU A 741 10.17 6.04 -70.63
N PHE A 742 9.06 6.68 -71.05
CA PHE A 742 8.88 7.18 -72.42
C PHE A 742 8.67 8.72 -72.49
N ARG A 743 9.28 9.44 -71.52
CA ARG A 743 9.48 10.90 -71.65
C ARG A 743 10.96 11.26 -71.62
#